data_0aacafece75f719c014ba0fa1d52a49e
#
_entry.id   0aacafece75f719c014ba0fa1d52a49e
#
_cell.length_a   1.000
_cell.length_b   1.000
_cell.length_c   1.000
_cell.angle_alpha   90.00
_cell.angle_beta   90.00
_cell.angle_gamma   90.00
#
_symmetry.space_group_name_H-M   'P 1'
#
loop_
_entity.id
_entity.type
_entity.pdbx_description
1 polymer ?
#
loop_
_entity_poly.entity_id
_entity_poly.type
_entity_poly.pdbx_seq_one_letter_code
_entity_poly.pdbx_strand_id
1 'polypeptide(L)'
;LKLTAVFLLCFLGASPAPSLALVTPLAAQDETIDWTALTPEEIAAKIKVLRDEVDEAALEALAERGTRPAMDELLVAYDLFASTYMRREVLYALGEYDGVEDAYQPALEKLMQVSVGERKRELREAAIATLGGCEESGKPFLQLIVNSTADDTLRERALVMHIRLGEDEDTAFYTQVYKRTLKSVQESVAEANEKKNRTKREREGTPPPEISWPTGRLRSSAMEAIIDSLDDGELRTAFKKDRSMFVKRVALQELARRGDDEAAGFAREIFERIDNPGTARALAAKILLDLEGPDAAEDLVDIGIKTVTPKVLSQQLADMVADLRDEDVEKMLTKLVGKGRTPQKAFVVRATKYIEGDKFLKKMRKGLSSKEPEISAATVHALAARGDRASIKDMEKLLEKTKSPVVLAALLEGLSLLYDGENDWLERLEVYTSHESDYLRNAALAEIARLSRKNSVELMKERLGHPVWSTRLIALRSLAKRRDASLLQPIVDQMQEEVGRMQLNFGDVLFDLTGQPFGRRAETWARWLKDQGGKPQLMSQAEVDKLRAAEADRRLKDISTTDNGREAPLFFGIQIVSERVLFIIDVSGSMAEPLRAKTVSDKPATRMEVAKKELRDAIGGLPDGAIFNIVPFSGSAMSWQDGGGVPASEETRADAQDWLTLLDASGGTNLYDALQYALDDPDVDTIYLLSDGEPSIGDLIDPQLIRDDIAERNKNRGIEIHSIAIGTGLQVLEWLAEDSGGSYFEVQ
;
A
#
# COMPACT_ATOMS: atom_id res chain seq x y z
N LEU A 1 -18.11 55.17 27.10
CA LEU A 1 -18.64 56.55 26.90
C LEU A 1 -18.88 56.78 25.41
N LYS A 2 -20.08 56.70 24.98
CA LYS A 2 -21.08 57.68 24.52
C LYS A 2 -20.49 58.82 23.67
N LEU A 3 -20.94 59.00 22.42
CA LEU A 3 -21.96 59.95 21.92
C LEU A 3 -21.88 59.95 20.37
N THR A 4 -22.91 59.60 19.66
CA THR A 4 -24.11 60.32 19.19
C THR A 4 -23.88 61.23 17.99
N ALA A 5 -24.48 60.80 16.88
CA ALA A 5 -25.26 61.43 15.84
C ALA A 5 -25.10 62.94 15.52
N VAL A 6 -25.25 63.29 14.22
CA VAL A 6 -26.20 64.27 13.72
C VAL A 6 -26.37 64.17 12.15
N PHE A 7 -27.63 64.20 11.75
CA PHE A 7 -28.22 64.36 10.41
C PHE A 7 -27.75 65.60 9.65
N LEU A 8 -27.75 65.56 8.31
CA LEU A 8 -28.46 66.55 7.53
C LEU A 8 -28.80 66.06 6.11
N LEU A 9 -30.11 66.16 5.80
CA LEU A 9 -30.73 66.07 4.44
C LEU A 9 -30.28 67.22 3.55
N CYS A 10 -30.19 67.00 2.24
CA CYS A 10 -30.67 67.91 1.19
C CYS A 10 -31.16 67.16 -0.04
N PHE A 11 -32.39 67.45 -0.42
CA PHE A 11 -33.15 67.02 -1.57
C PHE A 11 -32.60 67.61 -2.88
N LEU A 12 -32.66 66.91 -4.02
CA LEU A 12 -33.43 67.19 -5.26
C LEU A 12 -32.81 66.48 -6.47
N GLY A 13 -33.62 65.79 -7.24
CA GLY A 13 -33.36 65.45 -8.64
C GLY A 13 -33.75 64.00 -9.01
N ALA A 14 -35.04 63.81 -9.36
CA ALA A 14 -35.58 62.56 -9.85
C ALA A 14 -35.19 62.29 -11.33
N SER A 15 -34.74 61.06 -11.61
CA SER A 15 -35.00 60.35 -12.86
C SER A 15 -35.02 58.85 -12.57
N PRO A 16 -35.88 58.04 -13.21
CA PRO A 16 -36.10 56.65 -12.80
C PRO A 16 -34.97 55.75 -13.32
N ALA A 17 -34.26 55.12 -12.41
CA ALA A 17 -33.39 54.01 -12.71
C ALA A 17 -34.24 52.75 -12.94
N PRO A 18 -33.81 51.83 -13.86
CA PRO A 18 -34.51 50.56 -14.04
C PRO A 18 -34.34 49.69 -12.78
N SER A 19 -35.43 49.06 -12.41
CA SER A 19 -35.55 48.09 -11.33
C SER A 19 -34.43 47.05 -11.43
N LEU A 20 -33.50 47.09 -10.47
CA LEU A 20 -32.68 45.92 -10.12
C LEU A 20 -33.68 44.88 -9.56
N ALA A 21 -33.98 43.86 -10.36
CA ALA A 21 -34.53 42.63 -9.83
C ALA A 21 -33.53 42.09 -8.83
N LEU A 22 -33.95 42.00 -7.57
CA LEU A 22 -33.33 41.15 -6.60
C LEU A 22 -33.28 39.73 -7.18
N VAL A 23 -32.09 39.33 -7.63
CA VAL A 23 -31.81 37.93 -7.88
C VAL A 23 -31.79 37.29 -6.49
N THR A 24 -32.91 36.73 -6.08
CA THR A 24 -32.97 35.72 -5.04
C THR A 24 -31.99 34.62 -5.46
N PRO A 25 -31.11 34.13 -4.61
CA PRO A 25 -30.36 32.93 -4.92
C PRO A 25 -31.41 31.85 -5.18
N LEU A 26 -31.43 31.31 -6.43
CA LEU A 26 -32.13 30.06 -6.67
C LEU A 26 -31.60 29.07 -5.69
N ALA A 27 -32.43 28.66 -4.72
CA ALA A 27 -32.25 27.42 -4.04
C ALA A 27 -32.08 26.35 -5.12
N ALA A 28 -30.94 25.68 -5.11
CA ALA A 28 -30.67 24.54 -5.96
C ALA A 28 -31.81 23.54 -5.76
N GLN A 29 -32.71 23.47 -6.72
CA GLN A 29 -33.56 22.30 -6.88
C GLN A 29 -32.59 21.25 -7.43
N ASP A 30 -32.37 20.18 -6.64
CA ASP A 30 -31.80 18.91 -7.08
C ASP A 30 -32.75 18.28 -8.13
N GLU A 31 -32.85 18.88 -9.30
CA GLU A 31 -33.35 18.19 -10.48
C GLU A 31 -32.13 17.39 -11.01
N THR A 32 -32.12 16.10 -10.73
CA THR A 32 -31.20 15.15 -11.38
C THR A 32 -31.38 15.32 -12.90
N ILE A 33 -30.31 15.74 -13.55
CA ILE A 33 -30.33 15.96 -15.02
C ILE A 33 -30.43 14.57 -15.67
N ASP A 34 -31.45 14.40 -16.51
CA ASP A 34 -31.54 13.22 -17.39
C ASP A 34 -30.61 13.43 -18.61
N TRP A 35 -29.34 13.02 -18.43
CA TRP A 35 -28.32 13.16 -19.47
C TRP A 35 -28.65 12.36 -20.75
N THR A 36 -29.38 11.26 -20.62
CA THR A 36 -29.72 10.38 -21.76
C THR A 36 -30.73 11.03 -22.71
N ALA A 37 -31.51 11.97 -22.23
CA ALA A 37 -32.48 12.72 -23.02
C ALA A 37 -31.87 13.88 -23.83
N LEU A 38 -30.61 14.28 -23.53
CA LEU A 38 -29.95 15.44 -24.16
C LEU A 38 -29.14 15.02 -25.40
N THR A 39 -28.98 15.96 -26.36
CA THR A 39 -28.04 15.78 -27.47
C THR A 39 -26.58 15.95 -27.00
N PRO A 40 -25.57 15.43 -27.74
CA PRO A 40 -24.16 15.64 -27.40
C PRO A 40 -23.79 17.11 -27.21
N GLU A 41 -24.32 17.99 -28.05
CA GLU A 41 -24.07 19.44 -27.98
C GLU A 41 -24.70 20.08 -26.73
N GLU A 42 -25.87 19.60 -26.30
CA GLU A 42 -26.55 20.07 -25.08
C GLU A 42 -25.79 19.58 -23.83
N ILE A 43 -25.31 18.32 -23.83
CA ILE A 43 -24.44 17.77 -22.77
C ILE A 43 -23.16 18.60 -22.69
N ALA A 44 -22.48 18.82 -23.81
CA ALA A 44 -21.25 19.60 -23.87
C ALA A 44 -21.45 21.07 -23.41
N ALA A 45 -22.59 21.69 -23.73
CA ALA A 45 -22.90 23.02 -23.23
C ALA A 45 -23.04 23.04 -21.70
N LYS A 46 -23.64 22.00 -21.10
CA LYS A 46 -23.76 21.87 -19.65
C LYS A 46 -22.40 21.57 -19.00
N ILE A 47 -21.57 20.72 -19.60
CA ILE A 47 -20.20 20.46 -19.14
C ILE A 47 -19.37 21.75 -19.10
N LYS A 48 -19.49 22.61 -20.12
CA LYS A 48 -18.78 23.91 -20.17
C LYS A 48 -19.20 24.86 -19.05
N VAL A 49 -20.44 24.76 -18.54
CA VAL A 49 -20.95 25.57 -17.44
C VAL A 49 -20.61 24.99 -16.09
N LEU A 50 -20.87 23.71 -15.91
CA LEU A 50 -20.71 22.99 -14.62
C LEU A 50 -19.25 22.61 -14.33
N ARG A 51 -18.45 22.33 -15.38
CA ARG A 51 -17.06 21.87 -15.27
C ARG A 51 -16.94 20.68 -14.29
N ASP A 52 -16.08 20.78 -13.30
CA ASP A 52 -15.82 19.70 -12.33
C ASP A 52 -17.03 19.41 -11.41
N GLU A 53 -18.11 20.20 -11.47
CA GLU A 53 -19.38 19.93 -10.77
C GLU A 53 -20.34 19.05 -11.59
N VAL A 54 -19.96 18.66 -12.82
CA VAL A 54 -20.73 17.73 -13.63
C VAL A 54 -20.63 16.31 -13.07
N ASP A 55 -21.73 15.58 -13.20
CA ASP A 55 -21.78 14.18 -12.78
C ASP A 55 -21.22 13.27 -13.90
N GLU A 56 -20.67 12.11 -13.53
CA GLU A 56 -20.12 11.12 -14.46
C GLU A 56 -21.13 10.65 -15.50
N ALA A 57 -22.41 10.59 -15.14
CA ALA A 57 -23.47 10.20 -16.03
C ALA A 57 -23.52 11.05 -17.32
N ALA A 58 -22.98 12.28 -17.27
CA ALA A 58 -22.80 13.10 -18.46
C ALA A 58 -21.78 12.53 -19.44
N LEU A 59 -20.68 11.97 -18.91
CA LEU A 59 -19.61 11.36 -19.69
C LEU A 59 -20.05 9.98 -20.22
N GLU A 60 -20.73 9.21 -19.39
CA GLU A 60 -21.35 7.93 -19.79
C GLU A 60 -22.36 8.14 -20.90
N ALA A 61 -23.24 9.15 -20.77
CA ALA A 61 -24.22 9.49 -21.81
C ALA A 61 -23.57 9.91 -23.12
N LEU A 62 -22.39 10.53 -23.11
CA LEU A 62 -21.63 10.80 -24.35
C LEU A 62 -21.02 9.51 -24.90
N ALA A 63 -20.44 8.66 -24.03
CA ALA A 63 -19.84 7.39 -24.44
C ALA A 63 -20.88 6.44 -25.08
N GLU A 64 -22.04 6.27 -24.46
CA GLU A 64 -23.14 5.42 -24.97
C GLU A 64 -23.67 5.84 -26.34
N ARG A 65 -23.49 7.11 -26.71
CA ARG A 65 -23.91 7.58 -28.07
C ARG A 65 -23.09 6.91 -29.17
N GLY A 66 -21.86 6.53 -28.94
CA GLY A 66 -21.01 5.86 -29.91
C GLY A 66 -20.84 6.63 -31.22
N THR A 67 -20.85 7.96 -31.20
CA THR A 67 -20.77 8.79 -32.39
C THR A 67 -19.56 9.71 -32.34
N ARG A 68 -19.03 10.05 -33.53
CA ARG A 68 -17.90 10.97 -33.64
C ARG A 68 -18.13 12.32 -32.96
N PRO A 69 -19.30 13.00 -33.11
CA PRO A 69 -19.55 14.26 -32.42
C PRO A 69 -19.51 14.12 -30.89
N ALA A 70 -20.06 13.05 -30.35
CA ALA A 70 -20.02 12.80 -28.89
C ALA A 70 -18.60 12.57 -28.39
N MET A 71 -17.80 11.85 -29.16
CA MET A 71 -16.37 11.64 -28.83
C MET A 71 -15.57 12.95 -28.90
N ASP A 72 -15.82 13.80 -29.90
CA ASP A 72 -15.15 15.09 -30.01
C ASP A 72 -15.48 16.00 -28.80
N GLU A 73 -16.68 15.90 -28.20
CA GLU A 73 -17.04 16.62 -26.97
C GLU A 73 -16.35 16.03 -25.73
N LEU A 74 -16.12 14.72 -25.65
CA LEU A 74 -15.30 14.12 -24.61
C LEU A 74 -13.85 14.61 -24.67
N LEU A 75 -13.26 14.73 -25.86
CA LEU A 75 -11.92 15.30 -26.04
C LEU A 75 -11.84 16.74 -25.52
N VAL A 76 -12.87 17.55 -25.77
CA VAL A 76 -12.96 18.92 -25.25
C VAL A 76 -13.14 18.92 -23.74
N ALA A 77 -13.96 18.02 -23.20
CA ALA A 77 -14.21 17.89 -21.76
C ALA A 77 -12.91 17.57 -21.00
N TYR A 78 -12.07 16.70 -21.55
CA TYR A 78 -10.75 16.39 -20.95
C TYR A 78 -9.91 17.64 -20.66
N ASP A 79 -9.89 18.58 -21.59
CA ASP A 79 -9.09 19.81 -21.47
C ASP A 79 -9.78 20.88 -20.60
N LEU A 80 -11.10 20.77 -20.39
CA LEU A 80 -11.89 21.70 -19.56
C LEU A 80 -11.83 21.37 -18.08
N PHE A 81 -11.68 20.09 -17.71
CA PHE A 81 -11.67 19.67 -16.31
C PHE A 81 -10.34 20.00 -15.64
N ALA A 82 -10.40 20.60 -14.44
CA ALA A 82 -9.26 20.78 -13.55
C ALA A 82 -9.05 19.52 -12.69
N SER A 83 -10.12 18.82 -12.33
CA SER A 83 -10.12 17.60 -11.54
C SER A 83 -9.41 16.46 -12.28
N THR A 84 -8.44 15.83 -11.61
CA THR A 84 -7.78 14.63 -12.12
C THR A 84 -8.74 13.48 -12.26
N TYR A 85 -9.69 13.40 -11.33
CA TYR A 85 -10.74 12.41 -11.33
C TYR A 85 -11.59 12.52 -12.61
N MET A 86 -12.20 13.68 -12.90
CA MET A 86 -13.03 13.87 -14.08
C MET A 86 -12.25 13.66 -15.40
N ARG A 87 -10.98 14.09 -15.45
CA ARG A 87 -10.11 13.81 -16.61
C ARG A 87 -9.88 12.30 -16.80
N ARG A 88 -9.76 11.55 -15.71
CA ARG A 88 -9.62 10.10 -15.77
C ARG A 88 -10.91 9.43 -16.28
N GLU A 89 -12.08 9.87 -15.80
CA GLU A 89 -13.36 9.35 -16.29
C GLU A 89 -13.55 9.61 -17.80
N VAL A 90 -13.10 10.76 -18.29
CA VAL A 90 -13.05 11.00 -19.75
C VAL A 90 -12.17 9.99 -20.47
N LEU A 91 -11.00 9.64 -19.89
CA LEU A 91 -10.12 8.62 -20.50
C LEU A 91 -10.81 7.25 -20.59
N TYR A 92 -11.53 6.86 -19.55
CA TYR A 92 -12.30 5.61 -19.58
C TYR A 92 -13.45 5.67 -20.59
N ALA A 93 -14.20 6.75 -20.62
CA ALA A 93 -15.25 6.97 -21.60
C ALA A 93 -14.74 6.94 -23.06
N LEU A 94 -13.50 7.38 -23.32
CA LEU A 94 -12.89 7.27 -24.64
C LEU A 94 -12.61 5.80 -25.05
N GLY A 95 -12.43 4.90 -24.10
CA GLY A 95 -12.27 3.46 -24.36
C GLY A 95 -13.53 2.81 -24.93
N GLU A 96 -14.72 3.33 -24.61
CA GLU A 96 -16.01 2.83 -25.11
C GLU A 96 -16.21 3.04 -26.63
N TYR A 97 -15.33 3.84 -27.25
CA TYR A 97 -15.35 4.05 -28.70
C TYR A 97 -14.55 3.01 -29.48
N ASP A 98 -14.00 2.00 -28.80
CA ASP A 98 -13.31 0.90 -29.51
C ASP A 98 -14.27 0.20 -30.51
N GLY A 99 -13.80 0.04 -31.75
CA GLY A 99 -14.60 -0.54 -32.83
C GLY A 99 -15.66 0.37 -33.46
N VAL A 100 -15.81 1.64 -33.02
CA VAL A 100 -16.73 2.61 -33.62
C VAL A 100 -16.07 3.27 -34.82
N GLU A 101 -16.59 3.03 -36.05
CA GLU A 101 -16.08 3.64 -37.28
C GLU A 101 -15.95 5.17 -37.14
N ASP A 102 -14.87 5.73 -37.66
CA ASP A 102 -14.57 7.18 -37.68
C ASP A 102 -14.28 7.84 -36.29
N ALA A 103 -14.60 7.20 -35.18
CA ALA A 103 -14.44 7.76 -33.85
C ALA A 103 -13.26 7.12 -33.06
N TYR A 104 -13.02 5.82 -33.19
CA TYR A 104 -12.05 5.12 -32.35
C TYR A 104 -10.60 5.61 -32.52
N GLN A 105 -10.17 5.88 -33.75
CA GLN A 105 -8.77 6.29 -34.01
C GLN A 105 -8.38 7.58 -33.26
N PRO A 106 -9.14 8.67 -33.28
CA PRO A 106 -8.82 9.85 -32.47
C PRO A 106 -8.90 9.63 -30.95
N ALA A 107 -9.80 8.75 -30.49
CA ALA A 107 -9.85 8.37 -29.08
C ALA A 107 -8.54 7.67 -28.64
N LEU A 108 -8.09 6.66 -29.40
CA LEU A 108 -6.85 5.96 -29.15
C LEU A 108 -5.61 6.89 -29.23
N GLU A 109 -5.60 7.81 -30.19
CA GLU A 109 -4.53 8.82 -30.33
C GLU A 109 -4.47 9.76 -29.11
N LYS A 110 -5.61 10.17 -28.55
CA LYS A 110 -5.67 10.96 -27.32
C LYS A 110 -5.15 10.16 -26.14
N LEU A 111 -5.60 8.91 -25.98
CA LEU A 111 -5.12 8.01 -24.92
C LEU A 111 -3.59 7.83 -25.00
N MET A 112 -3.05 7.61 -26.19
CA MET A 112 -1.59 7.53 -26.37
C MET A 112 -0.90 8.85 -26.02
N GLN A 113 -1.42 9.98 -26.48
CA GLN A 113 -0.86 11.30 -26.17
C GLN A 113 -0.80 11.55 -24.66
N VAL A 114 -1.87 11.21 -23.93
CA VAL A 114 -1.94 11.33 -22.47
C VAL A 114 -0.93 10.39 -21.82
N SER A 115 -0.84 9.13 -22.27
CA SER A 115 0.05 8.13 -21.67
C SER A 115 1.54 8.51 -21.65
N VAL A 116 2.00 9.31 -22.64
CA VAL A 116 3.40 9.72 -22.76
C VAL A 116 3.66 11.18 -22.41
N GLY A 117 2.65 12.05 -22.55
CA GLY A 117 2.81 13.50 -22.45
C GLY A 117 2.18 14.18 -21.24
N GLU A 118 1.26 13.49 -20.54
CA GLU A 118 0.61 14.06 -19.35
C GLU A 118 1.57 14.14 -18.16
N ARG A 119 1.45 15.21 -17.37
CA ARG A 119 2.30 15.39 -16.19
C ARG A 119 1.90 14.51 -15.02
N LYS A 120 0.59 14.27 -14.84
CA LYS A 120 0.06 13.45 -13.76
C LYS A 120 0.17 11.96 -14.10
N ARG A 121 0.91 11.23 -13.30
CA ARG A 121 1.16 9.81 -13.50
C ARG A 121 -0.15 9.00 -13.54
N GLU A 122 -1.09 9.31 -12.67
CA GLU A 122 -2.40 8.63 -12.60
C GLU A 122 -3.17 8.69 -13.93
N LEU A 123 -3.14 9.84 -14.63
CA LEU A 123 -3.77 9.98 -15.94
C LEU A 123 -3.02 9.19 -17.02
N ARG A 124 -1.69 9.13 -16.93
CA ARG A 124 -0.87 8.30 -17.83
C ARG A 124 -1.18 6.82 -17.65
N GLU A 125 -1.29 6.37 -16.40
CA GLU A 125 -1.64 4.99 -16.07
C GLU A 125 -3.06 4.63 -16.48
N ALA A 126 -4.02 5.53 -16.27
CA ALA A 126 -5.39 5.34 -16.72
C ALA A 126 -5.47 5.21 -18.24
N ALA A 127 -4.78 6.09 -18.98
CA ALA A 127 -4.72 6.00 -20.44
C ALA A 127 -4.13 4.68 -20.95
N ILE A 128 -3.06 4.17 -20.29
CA ILE A 128 -2.48 2.87 -20.62
C ILE A 128 -3.45 1.73 -20.30
N ALA A 129 -4.14 1.79 -19.17
CA ALA A 129 -5.13 0.79 -18.79
C ALA A 129 -6.30 0.74 -19.78
N THR A 130 -6.79 1.92 -20.19
CA THR A 130 -7.88 2.04 -21.20
C THR A 130 -7.43 1.47 -22.55
N LEU A 131 -6.21 1.79 -23.00
CA LEU A 131 -5.65 1.19 -24.23
C LEU A 131 -5.56 -0.34 -24.13
N GLY A 132 -5.27 -0.87 -22.94
CA GLY A 132 -5.29 -2.30 -22.69
C GLY A 132 -6.69 -2.91 -22.70
N GLY A 133 -7.74 -2.12 -22.46
CA GLY A 133 -9.14 -2.51 -22.59
C GLY A 133 -9.65 -2.49 -24.04
N CYS A 134 -8.99 -1.74 -24.92
CA CYS A 134 -9.36 -1.65 -26.34
C CYS A 134 -8.84 -2.83 -27.20
N GLU A 135 -8.55 -3.97 -26.59
CA GLU A 135 -8.15 -5.23 -27.24
C GLU A 135 -7.16 -5.01 -28.42
N GLU A 136 -7.46 -5.56 -29.59
CA GLU A 136 -6.60 -5.48 -30.78
C GLU A 136 -6.32 -4.07 -31.26
N SER A 137 -7.27 -3.15 -31.12
CA SER A 137 -7.13 -1.75 -31.52
C SER A 137 -6.11 -0.99 -30.65
N GLY A 138 -6.00 -1.35 -29.39
CA GLY A 138 -5.05 -0.75 -28.44
C GLY A 138 -3.61 -1.23 -28.59
N LYS A 139 -3.39 -2.47 -29.07
CA LYS A 139 -2.06 -3.09 -29.19
C LYS A 139 -1.00 -2.21 -29.87
N PRO A 140 -1.24 -1.62 -31.08
CA PRO A 140 -0.23 -0.78 -31.73
C PRO A 140 0.20 0.42 -30.89
N PHE A 141 -0.74 1.01 -30.13
CA PHE A 141 -0.46 2.15 -29.26
C PHE A 141 0.34 1.72 -28.02
N LEU A 142 0.03 0.58 -27.43
CA LEU A 142 0.83 -0.01 -26.34
C LEU A 142 2.27 -0.27 -26.80
N GLN A 143 2.48 -0.79 -28.00
CA GLN A 143 3.82 -0.96 -28.60
C GLN A 143 4.57 0.37 -28.75
N LEU A 144 3.87 1.43 -29.17
CA LEU A 144 4.46 2.77 -29.29
C LEU A 144 4.88 3.31 -27.91
N ILE A 145 4.06 3.10 -26.86
CA ILE A 145 4.41 3.50 -25.49
C ILE A 145 5.63 2.75 -25.00
N VAL A 146 5.70 1.43 -25.18
CA VAL A 146 6.88 0.61 -24.83
C VAL A 146 8.15 1.11 -25.52
N ASN A 147 8.05 1.57 -26.76
CA ASN A 147 9.16 2.12 -27.54
C ASN A 147 9.42 3.62 -27.32
N SER A 148 8.59 4.31 -26.53
CA SER A 148 8.69 5.75 -26.27
C SER A 148 9.80 6.08 -25.27
N THR A 149 9.94 7.38 -24.97
CA THR A 149 10.81 7.91 -23.91
C THR A 149 10.09 8.05 -22.57
N ALA A 150 8.89 7.44 -22.39
CA ALA A 150 8.23 7.38 -21.12
C ALA A 150 9.12 6.71 -20.05
N ASP A 151 8.84 6.96 -18.78
CA ASP A 151 9.56 6.27 -17.72
C ASP A 151 9.35 4.74 -17.80
N ASP A 152 10.32 3.99 -17.30
CA ASP A 152 10.35 2.54 -17.49
C ASP A 152 9.18 1.82 -16.78
N THR A 153 8.59 2.39 -15.74
CA THR A 153 7.43 1.81 -15.06
C THR A 153 6.19 1.85 -15.96
N LEU A 154 5.97 2.96 -16.66
CA LEU A 154 4.86 3.09 -17.63
C LEU A 154 5.09 2.21 -18.86
N ARG A 155 6.35 2.11 -19.33
CA ARG A 155 6.72 1.21 -20.43
C ARG A 155 6.49 -0.25 -20.04
N GLU A 156 6.84 -0.64 -18.81
CA GLU A 156 6.57 -1.96 -18.27
C GLU A 156 5.07 -2.23 -18.21
N ARG A 157 4.27 -1.28 -17.69
CA ARG A 157 2.82 -1.41 -17.62
C ARG A 157 2.18 -1.57 -19.00
N ALA A 158 2.61 -0.78 -19.98
CA ALA A 158 2.16 -0.92 -21.35
C ALA A 158 2.56 -2.29 -21.95
N LEU A 159 3.78 -2.78 -21.66
CA LEU A 159 4.21 -4.09 -22.08
C LEU A 159 3.37 -5.21 -21.44
N VAL A 160 3.09 -5.14 -20.14
CA VAL A 160 2.25 -6.12 -19.43
C VAL A 160 0.83 -6.15 -20.02
N MET A 161 0.26 -4.97 -20.33
CA MET A 161 -1.04 -4.92 -21.01
C MET A 161 -0.98 -5.53 -22.40
N HIS A 162 0.06 -5.21 -23.17
CA HIS A 162 0.27 -5.81 -24.50
C HIS A 162 0.43 -7.34 -24.43
N ILE A 163 1.17 -7.86 -23.45
CA ILE A 163 1.34 -9.31 -23.24
C ILE A 163 -0.01 -9.99 -22.95
N ARG A 164 -0.88 -9.36 -22.17
CA ARG A 164 -2.23 -9.90 -21.88
C ARG A 164 -3.11 -10.03 -23.11
N LEU A 165 -2.90 -9.17 -24.09
CA LEU A 165 -3.61 -9.15 -25.37
C LEU A 165 -2.85 -9.95 -26.45
N GLY A 166 -1.60 -10.39 -26.15
CA GLY A 166 -0.66 -10.95 -27.13
C GLY A 166 -1.06 -12.30 -27.65
N GLU A 167 -0.77 -12.54 -28.91
CA GLU A 167 -0.80 -13.80 -29.62
C GLU A 167 0.63 -14.28 -29.90
N ASP A 168 0.80 -15.51 -30.42
CA ASP A 168 2.11 -16.10 -30.77
C ASP A 168 2.93 -15.21 -31.73
N GLU A 169 2.27 -14.38 -32.54
CA GLU A 169 2.88 -13.46 -33.52
C GLU A 169 3.67 -12.32 -32.86
N ASP A 170 3.37 -11.97 -31.61
CA ASP A 170 4.01 -10.88 -30.89
C ASP A 170 5.41 -11.22 -30.33
N THR A 171 5.83 -12.48 -30.40
CA THR A 171 7.13 -12.98 -29.92
C THR A 171 8.32 -12.17 -30.49
N ALA A 172 8.23 -11.75 -31.75
CA ALA A 172 9.26 -10.92 -32.37
C ALA A 172 9.40 -9.54 -31.72
N PHE A 173 8.29 -8.93 -31.34
CA PHE A 173 8.26 -7.65 -30.60
C PHE A 173 8.87 -7.80 -29.21
N TYR A 174 8.46 -8.80 -28.44
CA TYR A 174 9.03 -9.04 -27.09
C TYR A 174 10.53 -9.34 -27.14
N THR A 175 10.96 -10.13 -28.14
CA THR A 175 12.39 -10.37 -28.39
C THR A 175 13.15 -9.08 -28.68
N GLN A 176 12.56 -8.18 -29.46
CA GLN A 176 13.16 -6.88 -29.76
C GLN A 176 13.26 -6.01 -28.48
N VAL A 177 12.21 -5.95 -27.66
CA VAL A 177 12.20 -5.20 -26.39
C VAL A 177 13.30 -5.74 -25.46
N TYR A 178 13.37 -7.07 -25.29
CA TYR A 178 14.39 -7.72 -24.46
C TYR A 178 15.81 -7.41 -24.95
N LYS A 179 16.10 -7.58 -26.25
CA LYS A 179 17.45 -7.42 -26.83
C LYS A 179 17.87 -5.95 -27.00
N ARG A 180 16.94 -5.04 -27.37
CA ARG A 180 17.24 -3.62 -27.61
C ARG A 180 17.57 -2.86 -26.33
N THR A 181 16.85 -3.13 -25.28
CA THR A 181 17.05 -2.49 -23.98
C THR A 181 18.41 -2.88 -23.36
N LEU A 182 18.87 -4.10 -23.61
CA LEU A 182 20.20 -4.56 -23.19
C LEU A 182 21.35 -3.70 -23.74
N LYS A 183 21.26 -3.25 -25.00
CA LYS A 183 22.39 -2.61 -25.68
C LYS A 183 22.54 -1.12 -25.38
N SER A 184 21.44 -0.38 -25.31
CA SER A 184 21.48 1.09 -25.15
C SER A 184 21.66 1.55 -23.71
N VAL A 185 21.16 0.80 -22.73
CA VAL A 185 21.23 1.16 -21.31
C VAL A 185 22.50 0.67 -20.65
N GLN A 186 23.00 -0.52 -21.03
CA GLN A 186 24.29 -1.00 -20.54
C GLN A 186 25.46 -0.06 -20.92
N GLU A 187 25.43 0.54 -22.10
CA GLU A 187 26.46 1.49 -22.53
C GLU A 187 26.40 2.81 -21.77
N SER A 188 25.22 3.41 -21.66
CA SER A 188 25.07 4.74 -21.03
C SER A 188 25.28 4.73 -19.51
N VAL A 189 24.89 3.65 -18.83
CA VAL A 189 25.03 3.58 -17.37
C VAL A 189 26.36 2.96 -16.97
N ALA A 190 26.95 2.09 -17.75
CA ALA A 190 28.34 1.68 -17.53
C ALA A 190 29.27 2.90 -17.55
N GLU A 191 29.10 3.82 -18.51
CA GLU A 191 29.88 5.07 -18.58
C GLU A 191 29.61 6.02 -17.41
N ALA A 192 28.35 6.19 -17.01
CA ALA A 192 27.99 7.09 -15.91
C ALA A 192 28.47 6.59 -14.54
N ASN A 193 28.39 5.27 -14.29
CA ASN A 193 28.83 4.67 -13.03
C ASN A 193 30.35 4.50 -12.92
N GLU A 194 31.04 4.24 -14.00
CA GLU A 194 32.49 4.12 -13.98
C GLU A 194 33.16 5.42 -13.55
N LYS A 195 32.68 6.55 -14.03
CA LYS A 195 33.25 7.87 -13.71
C LYS A 195 32.92 8.39 -12.30
N LYS A 196 31.71 8.18 -11.81
CA LYS A 196 31.22 8.84 -10.59
C LYS A 196 31.46 8.06 -9.28
N ASN A 197 31.47 6.75 -9.32
CA ASN A 197 31.42 5.90 -8.13
C ASN A 197 32.69 5.11 -7.81
N ARG A 198 33.59 4.93 -8.77
CA ARG A 198 34.84 4.16 -8.58
C ARG A 198 35.71 4.74 -7.47
N THR A 199 35.94 6.03 -7.51
CA THR A 199 36.86 6.73 -6.57
C THR A 199 36.29 6.82 -5.14
N LYS A 200 34.98 6.82 -4.97
CA LYS A 200 34.30 6.90 -3.66
C LYS A 200 34.26 5.52 -3.00
N ARG A 201 33.92 4.47 -3.75
CA ARG A 201 33.86 3.08 -3.27
C ARG A 201 35.23 2.52 -2.88
N GLU A 202 36.25 2.84 -3.67
CA GLU A 202 37.63 2.44 -3.35
C GLU A 202 38.14 3.03 -2.03
N ARG A 203 37.63 4.21 -1.63
CA ARG A 203 37.94 4.85 -0.36
C ARG A 203 37.15 4.32 0.84
N GLU A 204 35.92 3.91 0.63
CA GLU A 204 34.97 3.57 1.71
C GLU A 204 34.82 2.06 1.93
N GLY A 205 35.36 1.21 1.04
CA GLY A 205 35.23 -0.25 1.15
C GLY A 205 33.80 -0.78 1.10
N THR A 206 32.85 0.06 0.62
CA THR A 206 31.44 -0.30 0.56
C THR A 206 31.14 -1.09 -0.72
N PRO A 207 30.30 -2.16 -0.64
CA PRO A 207 29.82 -2.86 -1.81
C PRO A 207 29.03 -1.90 -2.72
N PRO A 208 28.99 -2.14 -4.06
CA PRO A 208 28.20 -1.34 -4.95
C PRO A 208 26.72 -1.42 -4.51
N PRO A 209 25.99 -0.30 -4.42
CA PRO A 209 24.56 -0.33 -4.19
C PRO A 209 23.93 -1.16 -5.30
N GLU A 210 22.92 -1.94 -4.96
CA GLU A 210 22.10 -2.60 -5.95
C GLU A 210 21.48 -1.51 -6.82
N ILE A 211 21.95 -1.42 -8.07
CA ILE A 211 21.36 -0.47 -9.00
C ILE A 211 20.04 -1.08 -9.39
N SER A 212 18.95 -0.58 -8.82
CA SER A 212 17.62 -0.77 -9.35
C SER A 212 17.63 -0.19 -10.76
N TRP A 213 17.84 -1.08 -11.74
CA TRP A 213 17.79 -0.69 -13.13
C TRP A 213 16.32 -0.58 -13.52
N PRO A 214 15.79 0.60 -13.83
CA PRO A 214 14.38 0.72 -14.23
C PRO A 214 14.06 -0.20 -15.42
N THR A 215 15.02 -0.36 -16.34
CA THR A 215 14.90 -1.29 -17.48
C THR A 215 14.97 -2.78 -17.12
N GLY A 216 15.36 -3.12 -15.91
CA GLY A 216 15.45 -4.51 -15.45
C GLY A 216 14.10 -5.20 -15.39
N ARG A 217 13.06 -4.51 -14.89
CA ARG A 217 11.67 -5.00 -14.86
C ARG A 217 11.11 -5.14 -16.28
N LEU A 218 11.21 -4.11 -17.11
CA LEU A 218 10.75 -4.15 -18.51
C LEU A 218 11.37 -5.34 -19.27
N ARG A 219 12.65 -5.60 -19.05
CA ARG A 219 13.37 -6.71 -19.69
C ARG A 219 12.98 -8.06 -19.14
N SER A 220 12.74 -8.18 -17.83
CA SER A 220 12.26 -9.44 -17.24
C SER A 220 10.86 -9.79 -17.75
N SER A 221 9.94 -8.83 -17.84
CA SER A 221 8.60 -9.05 -18.37
C SER A 221 8.63 -9.44 -19.86
N ALA A 222 9.49 -8.79 -20.66
CA ALA A 222 9.69 -9.18 -22.05
C ALA A 222 10.32 -10.59 -22.20
N MET A 223 11.24 -10.95 -21.30
CA MET A 223 11.84 -12.27 -21.26
C MET A 223 10.84 -13.36 -20.88
N GLU A 224 10.00 -13.09 -19.87
CA GLU A 224 8.90 -13.98 -19.47
C GLU A 224 7.95 -14.27 -20.65
N ALA A 225 7.62 -13.26 -21.44
CA ALA A 225 6.73 -13.41 -22.59
C ALA A 225 7.31 -14.28 -23.72
N ILE A 226 8.65 -14.41 -23.81
CA ILE A 226 9.34 -15.24 -24.83
C ILE A 226 10.02 -16.46 -24.23
N ILE A 227 9.72 -16.80 -22.98
CA ILE A 227 10.49 -17.78 -22.20
C ILE A 227 10.57 -19.16 -22.87
N ASP A 228 9.47 -19.59 -23.48
CA ASP A 228 9.39 -20.87 -24.17
C ASP A 228 10.18 -20.90 -25.49
N SER A 229 10.49 -19.73 -26.06
CA SER A 229 11.29 -19.61 -27.29
C SER A 229 12.80 -19.54 -27.02
N LEU A 230 13.22 -19.33 -25.78
CA LEU A 230 14.63 -19.28 -25.39
C LEU A 230 15.15 -20.67 -25.06
N ASP A 231 16.34 -20.98 -25.60
CA ASP A 231 17.03 -22.22 -25.22
C ASP A 231 17.80 -22.08 -23.89
N ASP A 232 18.23 -23.23 -23.34
CA ASP A 232 18.93 -23.23 -22.03
C ASP A 232 20.28 -22.48 -22.11
N GLY A 233 20.93 -22.44 -23.27
CA GLY A 233 22.15 -21.67 -23.46
C GLY A 233 21.91 -20.15 -23.41
N GLU A 234 20.81 -19.70 -23.99
CA GLU A 234 20.37 -18.28 -23.91
C GLU A 234 20.00 -17.91 -22.47
N LEU A 235 19.26 -18.77 -21.74
CA LEU A 235 18.92 -18.58 -20.35
C LEU A 235 20.15 -18.56 -19.45
N ARG A 236 21.10 -19.49 -19.61
CA ARG A 236 22.39 -19.46 -18.88
C ARG A 236 23.20 -18.20 -19.20
N THR A 237 23.15 -17.73 -20.45
CA THR A 237 23.81 -16.48 -20.85
C THR A 237 23.15 -15.27 -20.22
N ALA A 238 21.82 -15.23 -20.16
CA ALA A 238 21.06 -14.18 -19.48
C ALA A 238 21.45 -14.14 -17.99
N PHE A 239 21.47 -15.28 -17.31
CA PHE A 239 21.89 -15.35 -15.92
C PHE A 239 23.33 -14.86 -15.71
N LYS A 240 24.28 -15.34 -16.49
CA LYS A 240 25.72 -15.05 -16.33
C LYS A 240 26.08 -13.61 -16.68
N LYS A 241 25.47 -13.03 -17.71
CA LYS A 241 25.89 -11.73 -18.28
C LYS A 241 25.02 -10.56 -17.87
N ASP A 242 23.77 -10.80 -17.52
CA ASP A 242 22.88 -9.73 -17.10
C ASP A 242 23.22 -9.25 -15.68
N ARG A 243 23.13 -7.94 -15.47
CA ARG A 243 23.35 -7.33 -14.14
C ARG A 243 22.06 -7.21 -13.35
N SER A 244 20.90 -7.26 -14.01
CA SER A 244 19.61 -7.13 -13.37
C SER A 244 19.23 -8.40 -12.61
N MET A 245 18.95 -8.28 -11.32
CA MET A 245 18.44 -9.38 -10.52
C MET A 245 17.06 -9.87 -11.01
N PHE A 246 16.23 -8.99 -11.58
CA PHE A 246 14.95 -9.37 -12.17
C PHE A 246 15.13 -10.38 -13.31
N VAL A 247 16.03 -10.08 -14.24
CA VAL A 247 16.32 -10.98 -15.37
C VAL A 247 16.99 -12.28 -14.90
N LYS A 248 17.95 -12.19 -13.97
CA LYS A 248 18.59 -13.38 -13.37
C LYS A 248 17.59 -14.31 -12.69
N ARG A 249 16.59 -13.74 -11.99
CA ARG A 249 15.54 -14.53 -11.34
C ARG A 249 14.68 -15.29 -12.35
N VAL A 250 14.24 -14.62 -13.41
CA VAL A 250 13.43 -15.26 -14.48
C VAL A 250 14.23 -16.39 -15.13
N ALA A 251 15.48 -16.12 -15.52
CA ALA A 251 16.36 -17.14 -16.10
C ALA A 251 16.57 -18.33 -15.16
N LEU A 252 16.84 -18.09 -13.88
CA LEU A 252 17.03 -19.13 -12.88
C LEU A 252 15.78 -19.97 -12.65
N GLN A 253 14.61 -19.33 -12.52
CA GLN A 253 13.35 -20.03 -12.32
C GLN A 253 13.05 -20.97 -13.49
N GLU A 254 13.27 -20.50 -14.71
CA GLU A 254 13.02 -21.30 -15.89
C GLU A 254 14.05 -22.44 -16.07
N LEU A 255 15.33 -22.19 -15.84
CA LEU A 255 16.36 -23.23 -15.85
C LEU A 255 16.06 -24.32 -14.81
N ALA A 256 15.64 -23.93 -13.61
CA ALA A 256 15.24 -24.87 -12.57
C ALA A 256 14.00 -25.68 -12.98
N ARG A 257 12.98 -25.02 -13.57
CA ARG A 257 11.78 -25.71 -14.09
C ARG A 257 12.10 -26.75 -15.18
N ARG A 258 13.10 -26.46 -16.02
CA ARG A 258 13.56 -27.38 -17.06
C ARG A 258 14.49 -28.49 -16.55
N GLY A 259 14.93 -28.41 -15.29
CA GLY A 259 15.87 -29.37 -14.70
C GLY A 259 17.31 -29.19 -15.22
N ASP A 260 17.72 -27.96 -15.48
CA ASP A 260 19.06 -27.65 -15.99
C ASP A 260 20.15 -27.95 -14.95
N ASP A 261 21.22 -28.60 -15.37
CA ASP A 261 22.31 -29.07 -14.50
C ASP A 261 23.07 -27.93 -13.79
N GLU A 262 23.10 -26.72 -14.36
CA GLU A 262 23.75 -25.54 -13.75
C GLU A 262 22.82 -24.76 -12.82
N ALA A 263 21.51 -25.04 -12.79
CA ALA A 263 20.53 -24.24 -12.04
C ALA A 263 20.81 -24.21 -10.54
N ALA A 264 21.20 -25.34 -9.93
CA ALA A 264 21.57 -25.39 -8.51
C ALA A 264 22.80 -24.52 -8.21
N GLY A 265 23.80 -24.51 -9.09
CA GLY A 265 24.99 -23.65 -8.96
C GLY A 265 24.62 -22.15 -9.04
N PHE A 266 23.71 -21.77 -9.96
CA PHE A 266 23.22 -20.41 -10.08
C PHE A 266 22.39 -19.97 -8.87
N ALA A 267 21.57 -20.87 -8.35
CA ALA A 267 20.82 -20.61 -7.13
C ALA A 267 21.77 -20.37 -5.94
N ARG A 268 22.83 -21.16 -5.78
CA ARG A 268 23.85 -20.92 -4.74
C ARG A 268 24.56 -19.60 -4.93
N GLU A 269 24.92 -19.20 -6.15
CA GLU A 269 25.53 -17.89 -6.41
C GLU A 269 24.67 -16.74 -5.90
N ILE A 270 23.35 -16.78 -6.12
CA ILE A 270 22.43 -15.76 -5.59
C ILE A 270 22.30 -15.88 -4.07
N PHE A 271 22.13 -17.08 -3.54
CA PHE A 271 21.81 -17.35 -2.14
C PHE A 271 22.93 -16.96 -1.18
N GLU A 272 24.18 -17.28 -1.53
CA GLU A 272 25.34 -17.07 -0.66
C GLU A 272 25.80 -15.62 -0.57
N ARG A 273 25.54 -14.82 -1.60
CA ARG A 273 25.99 -13.42 -1.64
C ARG A 273 25.14 -12.54 -0.70
N ILE A 274 25.80 -11.96 0.29
CA ILE A 274 25.17 -11.12 1.35
C ILE A 274 24.57 -9.84 0.76
N ASP A 275 25.17 -9.31 -0.31
CA ASP A 275 24.76 -8.09 -1.01
C ASP A 275 23.55 -8.30 -1.96
N ASN A 276 23.08 -9.54 -2.14
CA ASN A 276 21.87 -9.80 -2.88
C ASN A 276 20.62 -9.54 -2.02
N PRO A 277 19.51 -9.03 -2.61
CA PRO A 277 18.26 -8.82 -1.91
C PRO A 277 17.77 -10.05 -1.17
N GLY A 278 17.22 -9.88 0.02
CA GLY A 278 16.67 -10.98 0.83
C GLY A 278 15.63 -11.81 0.07
N THR A 279 14.78 -11.15 -0.72
CA THR A 279 13.77 -11.82 -1.57
C THR A 279 14.39 -12.69 -2.67
N ALA A 280 15.46 -12.23 -3.31
CA ALA A 280 16.18 -13.02 -4.30
C ALA A 280 16.89 -14.22 -3.65
N ARG A 281 17.46 -14.03 -2.47
CA ARG A 281 18.10 -15.09 -1.69
C ARG A 281 17.09 -16.13 -1.20
N ALA A 282 15.90 -15.69 -0.76
CA ALA A 282 14.81 -16.59 -0.36
C ALA A 282 14.30 -17.43 -1.55
N LEU A 283 14.13 -16.81 -2.72
CA LEU A 283 13.76 -17.54 -3.94
C LEU A 283 14.83 -18.57 -4.31
N ALA A 284 16.10 -18.18 -4.29
CA ALA A 284 17.21 -19.07 -4.58
C ALA A 284 17.29 -20.25 -3.60
N ALA A 285 17.05 -20.01 -2.31
CA ALA A 285 16.96 -21.07 -1.29
C ALA A 285 15.82 -22.05 -1.60
N LYS A 286 14.64 -21.53 -2.01
CA LYS A 286 13.52 -22.38 -2.41
C LYS A 286 13.88 -23.25 -3.59
N ILE A 287 14.49 -22.68 -4.63
CA ILE A 287 14.95 -23.42 -5.83
C ILE A 287 15.98 -24.50 -5.45
N LEU A 288 16.92 -24.21 -4.55
CA LEU A 288 17.86 -25.21 -4.06
C LEU A 288 17.15 -26.40 -3.40
N LEU A 289 16.14 -26.12 -2.56
CA LEU A 289 15.35 -27.18 -1.94
C LEU A 289 14.53 -27.97 -2.97
N ASP A 290 13.98 -27.33 -3.96
CA ASP A 290 13.22 -28.00 -5.03
C ASP A 290 14.13 -28.92 -5.90
N LEU A 291 15.40 -28.56 -6.10
CA LEU A 291 16.37 -29.31 -6.91
C LEU A 291 17.13 -30.38 -6.13
N GLU A 292 17.54 -30.09 -4.90
CA GLU A 292 18.44 -30.94 -4.12
C GLU A 292 17.76 -31.56 -2.87
N GLY A 293 16.54 -31.08 -2.56
CA GLY A 293 15.80 -31.57 -1.42
C GLY A 293 16.52 -31.32 -0.08
N PRO A 294 16.54 -32.32 0.84
CA PRO A 294 17.17 -32.20 2.14
C PRO A 294 18.67 -31.91 2.12
N ASP A 295 19.36 -32.24 1.04
CA ASP A 295 20.81 -32.02 0.90
C ASP A 295 21.16 -30.51 0.92
N ALA A 296 20.24 -29.64 0.46
CA ALA A 296 20.40 -28.19 0.54
C ALA A 296 20.21 -27.62 1.96
N ALA A 297 19.67 -28.38 2.90
CA ALA A 297 19.32 -27.87 4.26
C ALA A 297 20.54 -27.36 5.04
N GLU A 298 21.72 -27.95 4.86
CA GLU A 298 22.93 -27.51 5.53
C GLU A 298 23.32 -26.10 5.09
N ASP A 299 23.24 -25.79 3.80
CA ASP A 299 23.49 -24.44 3.26
C ASP A 299 22.51 -23.41 3.83
N LEU A 300 21.21 -23.77 3.89
CA LEU A 300 20.18 -22.89 4.43
C LEU A 300 20.39 -22.60 5.93
N VAL A 301 20.73 -23.63 6.70
CA VAL A 301 21.02 -23.48 8.13
C VAL A 301 22.27 -22.63 8.34
N ASP A 302 23.33 -22.89 7.59
CA ASP A 302 24.60 -22.16 7.71
C ASP A 302 24.46 -20.67 7.40
N ILE A 303 23.61 -20.32 6.44
CA ILE A 303 23.29 -18.92 6.15
C ILE A 303 22.31 -18.36 7.19
N GLY A 304 21.25 -19.09 7.53
CA GLY A 304 20.17 -18.63 8.40
C GLY A 304 20.63 -18.31 9.84
N ILE A 305 21.66 -19.00 10.34
CA ILE A 305 22.21 -18.77 11.69
C ILE A 305 23.25 -17.64 11.76
N LYS A 306 23.69 -17.08 10.63
CA LYS A 306 24.69 -15.99 10.63
C LYS A 306 24.05 -14.68 11.14
N THR A 307 24.79 -13.97 11.98
CA THR A 307 24.34 -12.68 12.53
C THR A 307 24.16 -11.58 11.48
N VAL A 308 24.79 -11.72 10.32
CA VAL A 308 24.69 -10.82 9.17
C VAL A 308 23.50 -11.16 8.24
N THR A 309 22.82 -12.28 8.48
CA THR A 309 21.63 -12.63 7.71
C THR A 309 20.45 -11.83 8.22
N PRO A 310 19.74 -11.12 7.35
CA PRO A 310 18.54 -10.39 7.71
C PRO A 310 17.54 -11.26 8.47
N LYS A 311 16.91 -10.70 9.52
CA LYS A 311 16.02 -11.45 10.44
C LYS A 311 14.93 -12.20 9.67
N VAL A 312 14.31 -11.54 8.69
CA VAL A 312 13.23 -12.11 7.87
C VAL A 312 13.73 -13.25 7.01
N LEU A 313 14.83 -13.06 6.30
CA LEU A 313 15.43 -14.14 5.54
C LEU A 313 15.76 -15.33 6.47
N SER A 314 16.35 -15.07 7.64
CA SER A 314 16.60 -16.09 8.65
C SER A 314 15.33 -16.84 9.06
N GLN A 315 14.20 -16.13 9.25
CA GLN A 315 12.92 -16.74 9.59
C GLN A 315 12.36 -17.57 8.44
N GLN A 316 12.40 -17.06 7.21
CA GLN A 316 11.96 -17.79 6.02
C GLN A 316 12.77 -19.07 5.80
N LEU A 317 14.10 -18.98 5.94
CA LEU A 317 14.97 -20.15 5.83
C LEU A 317 14.66 -21.17 6.94
N ALA A 318 14.37 -20.71 8.17
CA ALA A 318 13.99 -21.59 9.26
C ALA A 318 12.67 -22.34 8.98
N ASP A 319 11.69 -21.67 8.38
CA ASP A 319 10.43 -22.30 7.98
C ASP A 319 10.63 -23.31 6.85
N MET A 320 11.40 -22.94 5.81
CA MET A 320 11.73 -23.85 4.73
C MET A 320 12.43 -25.12 5.22
N VAL A 321 13.39 -24.99 6.12
CA VAL A 321 14.10 -26.13 6.71
C VAL A 321 13.16 -26.97 7.61
N ALA A 322 12.25 -26.33 8.33
CA ALA A 322 11.25 -27.04 9.16
C ALA A 322 10.30 -27.89 8.32
N ASP A 323 9.90 -27.38 7.16
CA ASP A 323 8.90 -28.01 6.28
C ASP A 323 9.46 -29.24 5.54
N LEU A 324 10.79 -29.42 5.47
CA LEU A 324 11.43 -30.60 4.89
C LEU A 324 11.07 -31.92 5.64
N ARG A 325 10.90 -31.85 6.95
CA ARG A 325 10.58 -33.02 7.81
C ARG A 325 11.48 -34.22 7.56
N ASP A 326 12.75 -33.97 7.29
CA ASP A 326 13.75 -34.98 7.02
C ASP A 326 14.49 -35.40 8.30
N GLU A 327 14.74 -36.71 8.49
CA GLU A 327 15.30 -37.25 9.72
C GLU A 327 16.74 -36.77 9.96
N ASP A 328 17.55 -36.61 8.93
CA ASP A 328 18.95 -36.21 9.07
C ASP A 328 19.04 -34.69 9.32
N VAL A 329 18.18 -33.91 8.70
CA VAL A 329 17.97 -32.47 9.00
C VAL A 329 17.54 -32.30 10.46
N GLU A 330 16.59 -33.09 10.94
CA GLU A 330 16.12 -33.05 12.32
C GLU A 330 17.25 -33.39 13.32
N LYS A 331 18.08 -34.39 13.03
CA LYS A 331 19.27 -34.75 13.83
C LYS A 331 20.27 -33.59 13.85
N MET A 332 20.50 -32.94 12.72
CA MET A 332 21.39 -31.77 12.62
C MET A 332 20.86 -30.62 13.49
N LEU A 333 19.60 -30.21 13.32
CA LEU A 333 18.97 -29.14 14.10
C LEU A 333 18.97 -29.45 15.60
N THR A 334 18.67 -30.68 15.99
CA THR A 334 18.67 -31.12 17.41
C THR A 334 20.03 -30.90 18.10
N LYS A 335 21.14 -31.03 17.34
CA LYS A 335 22.49 -30.76 17.88
C LYS A 335 22.70 -29.25 18.12
N LEU A 336 22.00 -28.39 17.41
CA LEU A 336 22.14 -26.93 17.50
C LEU A 336 21.25 -26.29 18.57
N VAL A 337 20.19 -26.99 19.05
CA VAL A 337 19.25 -26.44 20.04
C VAL A 337 19.97 -25.92 21.29
N GLY A 338 19.74 -24.64 21.60
CA GLY A 338 20.33 -23.97 22.76
C GLY A 338 21.79 -23.55 22.61
N LYS A 339 22.38 -23.71 21.43
CA LYS A 339 23.74 -23.26 21.13
C LYS A 339 23.72 -21.92 20.37
N GLY A 340 24.84 -21.21 20.44
CA GLY A 340 25.07 -19.99 19.67
C GLY A 340 24.50 -18.71 20.30
N ARG A 341 24.53 -17.62 19.52
CA ARG A 341 24.00 -16.30 19.89
C ARG A 341 22.46 -16.24 19.68
N THR A 342 21.82 -15.17 20.11
CA THR A 342 20.36 -14.98 20.07
C THR A 342 19.73 -15.28 18.69
N PRO A 343 20.20 -14.71 17.57
CA PRO A 343 19.62 -15.01 16.26
C PRO A 343 19.70 -16.50 15.88
N GLN A 344 20.83 -17.17 16.21
CA GLN A 344 20.99 -18.60 15.95
C GLN A 344 19.98 -19.42 16.74
N LYS A 345 19.78 -19.09 18.02
CA LYS A 345 18.82 -19.81 18.88
C LYS A 345 17.39 -19.61 18.37
N ALA A 346 17.01 -18.38 17.96
CA ALA A 346 15.71 -18.09 17.42
C ALA A 346 15.46 -18.87 16.11
N PHE A 347 16.43 -18.88 15.19
CA PHE A 347 16.39 -19.68 13.97
C PHE A 347 16.14 -21.16 14.29
N VAL A 348 17.00 -21.74 15.14
CA VAL A 348 16.93 -23.18 15.45
C VAL A 348 15.61 -23.54 16.13
N VAL A 349 15.10 -22.70 17.03
CA VAL A 349 13.79 -22.92 17.66
C VAL A 349 12.68 -22.96 16.61
N ARG A 350 12.67 -22.02 15.65
CA ARG A 350 11.69 -21.95 14.58
C ARG A 350 11.85 -23.13 13.60
N ALA A 351 13.06 -23.42 13.16
CA ALA A 351 13.34 -24.53 12.24
C ALA A 351 12.98 -25.92 12.82
N THR A 352 12.91 -26.01 14.14
CA THR A 352 12.56 -27.26 14.82
C THR A 352 11.08 -27.40 15.19
N LYS A 353 10.21 -26.52 14.66
CA LYS A 353 8.77 -26.46 15.04
C LYS A 353 8.01 -27.79 14.85
N TYR A 354 8.45 -28.70 14.01
CA TYR A 354 7.82 -29.98 13.75
C TYR A 354 8.59 -31.21 14.30
N ILE A 355 9.76 -31.03 14.88
CA ILE A 355 10.52 -32.16 15.43
C ILE A 355 9.80 -32.72 16.67
N GLU A 356 9.49 -33.99 16.69
CA GLU A 356 8.79 -34.67 17.76
C GLU A 356 9.77 -35.36 18.78
N GLY A 357 9.22 -35.74 19.89
CA GLY A 357 9.92 -36.55 20.91
C GLY A 357 10.11 -35.83 22.25
N ASP A 358 9.75 -36.51 23.32
CA ASP A 358 9.72 -35.97 24.70
C ASP A 358 11.05 -35.33 25.15
N LYS A 359 12.17 -35.95 24.79
CA LYS A 359 13.50 -35.43 25.15
C LYS A 359 13.82 -34.10 24.48
N PHE A 360 13.41 -33.99 23.23
CA PHE A 360 13.59 -32.78 22.45
C PHE A 360 12.65 -31.66 22.96
N LEU A 361 11.37 -31.96 23.14
CA LEU A 361 10.37 -31.03 23.70
C LEU A 361 10.80 -30.49 25.07
N LYS A 362 11.29 -31.35 25.96
CA LYS A 362 11.81 -30.94 27.26
C LYS A 362 13.00 -29.97 27.16
N LYS A 363 13.84 -30.11 26.13
CA LYS A 363 14.94 -29.20 25.85
C LYS A 363 14.41 -27.85 25.29
N MET A 364 13.45 -27.90 24.40
CA MET A 364 12.81 -26.70 23.77
C MET A 364 12.06 -25.87 24.82
N ARG A 365 11.26 -26.48 25.71
CA ARG A 365 10.51 -25.76 26.76
C ARG A 365 11.40 -24.88 27.65
N LYS A 366 12.71 -25.14 27.72
CA LYS A 366 13.65 -24.25 28.43
C LYS A 366 13.73 -22.86 27.77
N GLY A 367 13.46 -22.75 26.50
CA GLY A 367 13.42 -21.46 25.77
C GLY A 367 12.33 -20.52 26.28
N LEU A 368 11.23 -21.02 26.85
CA LEU A 368 10.20 -20.21 27.51
C LEU A 368 10.75 -19.31 28.62
N SER A 369 11.81 -19.76 29.31
CA SER A 369 12.45 -19.02 30.40
C SER A 369 13.63 -18.16 29.94
N SER A 370 13.78 -17.93 28.63
CA SER A 370 14.81 -17.05 28.10
C SER A 370 14.61 -15.61 28.58
N LYS A 371 15.71 -14.91 28.85
CA LYS A 371 15.69 -13.48 29.14
C LYS A 371 15.51 -12.63 27.86
N GLU A 372 15.69 -13.26 26.70
CA GLU A 372 15.59 -12.66 25.39
C GLU A 372 14.17 -12.87 24.87
N PRO A 373 13.36 -11.79 24.74
CA PRO A 373 11.95 -11.88 24.34
C PRO A 373 11.73 -12.64 23.04
N GLU A 374 12.60 -12.45 22.05
CA GLU A 374 12.51 -13.10 20.73
C GLU A 374 12.62 -14.63 20.84
N ILE A 375 13.53 -15.14 21.66
CA ILE A 375 13.68 -16.60 21.88
C ILE A 375 12.46 -17.14 22.61
N SER A 376 11.95 -16.42 23.59
CA SER A 376 10.76 -16.80 24.34
C SER A 376 9.55 -16.88 23.43
N ALA A 377 9.29 -15.85 22.61
CA ALA A 377 8.20 -15.79 21.64
C ALA A 377 8.33 -16.91 20.59
N ALA A 378 9.50 -17.07 19.96
CA ALA A 378 9.74 -18.14 18.99
C ALA A 378 9.54 -19.54 19.61
N THR A 379 9.89 -19.71 20.88
CA THR A 379 9.65 -20.98 21.60
C THR A 379 8.16 -21.23 21.80
N VAL A 380 7.38 -20.19 22.13
CA VAL A 380 5.92 -20.30 22.27
C VAL A 380 5.31 -20.76 20.95
N HIS A 381 5.62 -20.07 19.85
CA HIS A 381 5.10 -20.43 18.52
C HIS A 381 5.50 -21.87 18.13
N ALA A 382 6.76 -22.24 18.34
CA ALA A 382 7.25 -23.57 17.99
C ALA A 382 6.59 -24.70 18.82
N LEU A 383 6.29 -24.49 20.08
CA LEU A 383 5.58 -25.45 20.93
C LEU A 383 4.09 -25.50 20.59
N ALA A 384 3.48 -24.36 20.31
CA ALA A 384 2.08 -24.27 19.92
C ALA A 384 1.81 -24.95 18.58
N ALA A 385 2.65 -24.72 17.57
CA ALA A 385 2.54 -25.37 16.25
C ALA A 385 2.57 -26.91 16.32
N ARG A 386 3.18 -27.46 17.37
CA ARG A 386 3.23 -28.90 17.63
C ARG A 386 2.06 -29.45 18.40
N GLY A 387 1.20 -28.61 18.91
CA GLY A 387 0.19 -29.02 19.86
C GLY A 387 0.77 -29.53 21.20
N ASP A 388 1.94 -28.99 21.63
CA ASP A 388 2.59 -29.41 22.89
C ASP A 388 1.81 -28.93 24.12
N ARG A 389 0.70 -29.62 24.42
CA ARG A 389 -0.17 -29.29 25.57
C ARG A 389 0.54 -29.37 26.92
N ALA A 390 1.67 -30.11 27.02
CA ALA A 390 2.44 -30.16 28.25
C ALA A 390 3.17 -28.83 28.58
N SER A 391 3.35 -27.95 27.61
CA SER A 391 3.91 -26.60 27.81
C SER A 391 2.89 -25.58 28.32
N ILE A 392 1.59 -25.84 28.26
CA ILE A 392 0.51 -24.90 28.61
C ILE A 392 0.76 -24.30 29.99
N LYS A 393 1.02 -25.11 31.01
CA LYS A 393 1.26 -24.66 32.40
C LYS A 393 2.45 -23.70 32.53
N ASP A 394 3.49 -23.91 31.75
CA ASP A 394 4.68 -23.04 31.78
C ASP A 394 4.42 -21.76 30.94
N MET A 395 3.67 -21.83 29.86
CA MET A 395 3.23 -20.67 29.11
C MET A 395 2.28 -19.79 29.92
N GLU A 396 1.35 -20.36 30.67
CA GLU A 396 0.46 -19.62 31.57
C GLU A 396 1.22 -18.86 32.66
N LYS A 397 2.17 -19.53 33.29
CA LYS A 397 3.05 -18.87 34.28
C LYS A 397 3.87 -17.73 33.66
N LEU A 398 4.26 -17.88 32.40
CA LEU A 398 4.97 -16.85 31.68
C LEU A 398 4.02 -15.69 31.32
N LEU A 399 2.78 -15.97 30.95
CA LEU A 399 1.75 -14.98 30.66
C LEU A 399 1.48 -14.07 31.88
N GLU A 400 1.47 -14.63 33.09
CA GLU A 400 1.27 -13.86 34.33
C GLU A 400 2.49 -12.98 34.72
N LYS A 401 3.68 -13.29 34.21
CA LYS A 401 4.93 -12.66 34.68
C LYS A 401 5.56 -11.71 33.66
N THR A 402 5.38 -11.97 32.40
CA THR A 402 6.04 -11.19 31.36
C THR A 402 5.39 -9.82 31.21
N LYS A 403 6.22 -8.81 30.94
CA LYS A 403 5.78 -7.46 30.55
C LYS A 403 6.11 -7.15 29.09
N SER A 404 6.74 -8.09 28.38
CA SER A 404 7.11 -7.90 26.98
C SER A 404 5.89 -8.05 26.10
N PRO A 405 5.48 -7.01 25.33
CA PRO A 405 4.33 -7.09 24.43
C PRO A 405 4.48 -8.21 23.38
N VAL A 406 5.70 -8.41 22.87
CA VAL A 406 6.00 -9.47 21.88
C VAL A 406 5.76 -10.86 22.45
N VAL A 407 6.19 -11.11 23.69
CA VAL A 407 5.99 -12.40 24.35
C VAL A 407 4.53 -12.59 24.74
N LEU A 408 3.85 -11.52 25.19
CA LEU A 408 2.41 -11.57 25.50
C LEU A 408 1.58 -11.93 24.27
N ALA A 409 1.81 -11.28 23.14
CA ALA A 409 1.11 -11.58 21.89
C ALA A 409 1.34 -13.04 21.45
N ALA A 410 2.60 -13.49 21.44
CA ALA A 410 2.95 -14.86 21.13
C ALA A 410 2.24 -15.88 22.06
N LEU A 411 2.11 -15.56 23.35
CA LEU A 411 1.39 -16.39 24.33
C LEU A 411 -0.10 -16.43 24.07
N LEU A 412 -0.72 -15.29 23.73
CA LEU A 412 -2.14 -15.26 23.38
C LEU A 412 -2.42 -16.14 22.15
N GLU A 413 -1.63 -15.97 21.09
CA GLU A 413 -1.72 -16.80 19.87
C GLU A 413 -1.44 -18.27 20.13
N GLY A 414 -0.32 -18.56 20.80
CA GLY A 414 0.14 -19.94 21.05
C GLY A 414 -0.79 -20.72 21.97
N LEU A 415 -1.27 -20.11 23.05
CA LEU A 415 -2.24 -20.73 23.96
C LEU A 415 -3.60 -20.91 23.27
N SER A 416 -4.02 -19.98 22.40
CA SER A 416 -5.25 -20.11 21.62
C SER A 416 -5.21 -21.33 20.68
N LEU A 417 -4.04 -21.62 20.10
CA LEU A 417 -3.84 -22.82 19.30
C LEU A 417 -3.89 -24.10 20.16
N LEU A 418 -3.25 -24.08 21.33
CA LEU A 418 -3.15 -25.26 22.20
C LEU A 418 -4.47 -25.60 22.90
N TYR A 419 -5.23 -24.60 23.30
CA TYR A 419 -6.54 -24.78 23.90
C TYR A 419 -7.64 -25.09 22.90
N ASP A 420 -7.42 -24.80 21.61
CA ASP A 420 -8.34 -25.06 20.51
C ASP A 420 -9.78 -24.66 20.83
N GLY A 421 -9.93 -23.48 21.45
CA GLY A 421 -11.21 -22.91 21.80
C GLY A 421 -11.94 -23.56 22.98
N GLU A 422 -11.23 -24.17 23.92
CA GLU A 422 -11.80 -24.57 25.23
C GLU A 422 -12.41 -23.34 25.91
N ASN A 423 -13.59 -23.51 26.54
CA ASN A 423 -14.35 -22.37 27.09
C ASN A 423 -13.55 -21.57 28.13
N ASP A 424 -12.83 -22.24 29.02
CA ASP A 424 -12.03 -21.58 30.06
C ASP A 424 -10.94 -20.66 29.47
N TRP A 425 -10.41 -21.01 28.29
CA TRP A 425 -9.45 -20.16 27.60
C TRP A 425 -10.12 -18.94 26.99
N LEU A 426 -11.31 -19.08 26.42
CA LEU A 426 -12.06 -17.94 25.89
C LEU A 426 -12.38 -16.91 26.98
N GLU A 427 -12.83 -17.35 28.16
CA GLU A 427 -13.08 -16.46 29.30
C GLU A 427 -11.79 -15.69 29.71
N ARG A 428 -10.64 -16.34 29.63
CA ARG A 428 -9.34 -15.71 29.90
C ARG A 428 -8.91 -14.74 28.81
N LEU A 429 -9.15 -15.05 27.52
CA LEU A 429 -8.93 -14.11 26.40
C LEU A 429 -9.82 -12.88 26.54
N GLU A 430 -11.07 -13.03 26.97
CA GLU A 430 -12.00 -11.93 27.18
C GLU A 430 -11.44 -10.87 28.16
N VAL A 431 -10.68 -11.27 29.17
CA VAL A 431 -10.00 -10.34 30.07
C VAL A 431 -9.04 -9.41 29.32
N TYR A 432 -8.29 -9.96 28.34
CA TYR A 432 -7.36 -9.18 27.52
C TYR A 432 -8.07 -8.26 26.51
N THR A 433 -9.34 -8.50 26.21
CA THR A 433 -10.12 -7.60 25.31
C THR A 433 -10.42 -6.23 25.94
N SER A 434 -10.13 -6.06 27.21
CA SER A 434 -10.20 -4.80 27.96
C SER A 434 -8.83 -4.29 28.40
N HIS A 435 -7.74 -4.85 27.87
CA HIS A 435 -6.39 -4.43 28.19
C HIS A 435 -6.12 -3.00 27.73
N GLU A 436 -5.33 -2.24 28.50
CA GLU A 436 -4.99 -0.84 28.15
C GLU A 436 -4.19 -0.73 26.84
N SER A 437 -3.29 -1.66 26.58
CA SER A 437 -2.57 -1.73 25.31
C SER A 437 -3.48 -2.20 24.16
N ASP A 438 -3.65 -1.34 23.15
CA ASP A 438 -4.42 -1.63 21.94
C ASP A 438 -3.91 -2.88 21.24
N TYR A 439 -2.61 -3.03 21.13
CA TYR A 439 -1.97 -4.17 20.50
C TYR A 439 -2.41 -5.49 21.13
N LEU A 440 -2.40 -5.59 22.47
CA LEU A 440 -2.79 -6.81 23.18
C LEU A 440 -4.31 -7.02 23.16
N ARG A 441 -5.09 -5.95 23.33
CA ARG A 441 -6.54 -6.00 23.24
C ARG A 441 -6.98 -6.51 21.87
N ASN A 442 -6.40 -5.97 20.81
CA ASN A 442 -6.74 -6.34 19.45
C ASN A 442 -6.24 -7.73 19.09
N ALA A 443 -5.07 -8.17 19.60
CA ALA A 443 -4.59 -9.54 19.46
C ALA A 443 -5.57 -10.55 20.10
N ALA A 444 -6.04 -10.26 21.32
CA ALA A 444 -7.03 -11.11 21.97
C ALA A 444 -8.36 -11.19 21.20
N LEU A 445 -8.85 -10.07 20.68
CA LEU A 445 -10.05 -10.02 19.84
C LEU A 445 -9.87 -10.80 18.54
N ALA A 446 -8.73 -10.69 17.88
CA ALA A 446 -8.43 -11.44 16.67
C ALA A 446 -8.45 -12.95 16.92
N GLU A 447 -7.89 -13.40 18.06
CA GLU A 447 -7.90 -14.81 18.45
C GLU A 447 -9.32 -15.32 18.80
N ILE A 448 -10.11 -14.54 19.54
CA ILE A 448 -11.51 -14.87 19.82
C ILE A 448 -12.32 -14.97 18.53
N ALA A 449 -12.08 -14.08 17.57
CA ALA A 449 -12.72 -14.11 16.26
C ALA A 449 -12.33 -15.37 15.46
N ARG A 450 -11.04 -15.75 15.49
CA ARG A 450 -10.51 -16.94 14.82
C ARG A 450 -11.17 -18.23 15.35
N LEU A 451 -11.35 -18.31 16.66
CA LEU A 451 -11.97 -19.47 17.31
C LEU A 451 -13.47 -19.65 17.01
N SER A 452 -14.09 -18.66 16.38
CA SER A 452 -15.38 -18.74 15.66
C SER A 452 -16.58 -19.25 16.46
N ARG A 453 -16.66 -19.08 17.76
CA ARG A 453 -17.78 -19.55 18.59
C ARG A 453 -18.96 -18.54 18.62
N LYS A 454 -20.17 -19.03 18.96
CA LYS A 454 -21.37 -18.21 19.00
C LYS A 454 -21.24 -16.97 19.92
N ASN A 455 -20.63 -17.14 21.08
CA ASN A 455 -20.41 -16.03 22.02
C ASN A 455 -19.44 -14.97 21.48
N SER A 456 -18.51 -15.34 20.58
CA SER A 456 -17.58 -14.37 19.99
C SER A 456 -18.28 -13.34 19.10
N VAL A 457 -19.43 -13.69 18.52
CA VAL A 457 -20.21 -12.76 17.69
C VAL A 457 -20.79 -11.63 18.53
N GLU A 458 -21.36 -11.95 19.69
CA GLU A 458 -21.93 -10.93 20.58
C GLU A 458 -20.84 -9.99 21.13
N LEU A 459 -19.68 -10.55 21.50
CA LEU A 459 -18.54 -9.74 21.90
C LEU A 459 -18.08 -8.81 20.77
N MET A 460 -17.97 -9.30 19.52
CA MET A 460 -17.58 -8.46 18.38
C MET A 460 -18.62 -7.36 18.09
N LYS A 461 -19.92 -7.64 18.24
CA LYS A 461 -20.97 -6.62 18.14
C LYS A 461 -20.79 -5.54 19.21
N GLU A 462 -20.52 -5.92 20.44
CA GLU A 462 -20.25 -4.97 21.53
C GLU A 462 -19.02 -4.09 21.21
N ARG A 463 -17.96 -4.71 20.66
CA ARG A 463 -16.71 -4.00 20.33
C ARG A 463 -16.79 -3.13 19.08
N LEU A 464 -17.86 -3.25 18.27
CA LEU A 464 -18.11 -2.26 17.21
C LEU A 464 -18.29 -0.84 17.75
N GLY A 465 -18.87 -0.68 18.97
CA GLY A 465 -19.02 0.61 19.64
C GLY A 465 -17.85 1.00 20.57
N HIS A 466 -16.70 0.34 20.50
CA HIS A 466 -15.56 0.62 21.37
C HIS A 466 -14.97 2.02 21.10
N PRO A 467 -14.55 2.81 22.14
CA PRO A 467 -13.99 4.15 21.93
C PRO A 467 -12.73 4.15 21.05
N VAL A 468 -11.91 3.10 21.11
CA VAL A 468 -10.69 3.00 20.29
C VAL A 468 -11.01 2.47 18.89
N TRP A 469 -10.69 3.24 17.88
CA TRP A 469 -10.98 2.96 16.47
C TRP A 469 -10.42 1.62 15.97
N SER A 470 -9.17 1.27 16.32
CA SER A 470 -8.54 0.02 15.90
C SER A 470 -9.26 -1.23 16.43
N THR A 471 -9.83 -1.13 17.63
CA THR A 471 -10.67 -2.17 18.22
C THR A 471 -11.97 -2.34 17.44
N ARG A 472 -12.62 -1.23 17.02
CA ARG A 472 -13.80 -1.26 16.16
C ARG A 472 -13.49 -1.89 14.81
N LEU A 473 -12.34 -1.54 14.22
CA LEU A 473 -11.90 -2.11 12.94
C LEU A 473 -11.68 -3.63 13.00
N ILE A 474 -11.04 -4.13 14.04
CA ILE A 474 -10.89 -5.60 14.26
C ILE A 474 -12.25 -6.28 14.43
N ALA A 475 -13.15 -5.68 15.20
CA ALA A 475 -14.50 -6.21 15.39
C ALA A 475 -15.27 -6.25 14.06
N LEU A 476 -15.24 -5.16 13.28
CA LEU A 476 -15.85 -5.07 11.95
C LEU A 476 -15.35 -6.16 10.99
N ARG A 477 -14.02 -6.25 10.82
CA ARG A 477 -13.38 -7.27 9.97
C ARG A 477 -13.69 -8.70 10.43
N SER A 478 -13.82 -8.91 11.73
CA SER A 478 -14.15 -10.20 12.33
C SER A 478 -15.60 -10.61 12.05
N LEU A 479 -16.53 -9.67 12.13
CA LEU A 479 -17.95 -9.90 11.78
C LEU A 479 -18.12 -10.13 10.27
N ALA A 480 -17.40 -9.38 9.43
CA ALA A 480 -17.42 -9.53 7.97
C ALA A 480 -17.07 -10.95 7.53
N LYS A 481 -16.05 -11.57 8.14
CA LYS A 481 -15.62 -12.95 7.83
C LYS A 481 -16.70 -14.00 8.06
N ARG A 482 -17.71 -13.71 8.88
CA ARG A 482 -18.83 -14.65 9.16
C ARG A 482 -19.81 -14.75 8.00
N ARG A 483 -19.90 -13.73 7.16
CA ARG A 483 -20.86 -13.63 6.04
C ARG A 483 -22.28 -14.00 6.47
N ASP A 484 -22.76 -13.42 7.56
CA ASP A 484 -24.09 -13.61 8.12
C ASP A 484 -24.93 -12.34 7.96
N ALA A 485 -26.03 -12.43 7.21
CA ALA A 485 -26.90 -11.29 6.94
C ALA A 485 -27.48 -10.65 8.21
N SER A 486 -27.57 -11.37 9.32
CA SER A 486 -28.04 -10.82 10.61
C SER A 486 -27.05 -9.81 11.23
N LEU A 487 -25.82 -9.75 10.73
CA LEU A 487 -24.78 -8.85 11.20
C LEU A 487 -24.79 -7.50 10.46
N LEU A 488 -25.52 -7.39 9.36
CA LEU A 488 -25.56 -6.15 8.57
C LEU A 488 -26.18 -4.99 9.37
N GLN A 489 -27.26 -5.23 10.14
CA GLN A 489 -27.90 -4.16 10.92
C GLN A 489 -26.95 -3.55 11.95
N PRO A 490 -26.28 -4.32 12.83
CA PRO A 490 -25.29 -3.77 13.75
C PRO A 490 -24.14 -3.00 13.06
N ILE A 491 -23.70 -3.48 11.87
CA ILE A 491 -22.65 -2.83 11.11
C ILE A 491 -23.15 -1.47 10.56
N VAL A 492 -24.35 -1.43 9.98
CA VAL A 492 -24.95 -0.21 9.44
C VAL A 492 -25.26 0.80 10.57
N ASP A 493 -25.76 0.32 11.70
CA ASP A 493 -26.05 1.19 12.86
C ASP A 493 -24.78 1.88 13.36
N GLN A 494 -23.68 1.13 13.53
CA GLN A 494 -22.40 1.70 13.94
C GLN A 494 -21.81 2.63 12.87
N MET A 495 -21.97 2.33 11.58
CA MET A 495 -21.48 3.17 10.49
C MET A 495 -22.03 4.60 10.54
N GLN A 496 -23.25 4.78 11.09
CA GLN A 496 -23.86 6.12 11.24
C GLN A 496 -23.14 6.99 12.28
N GLU A 497 -22.41 6.37 13.20
CA GLU A 497 -21.63 7.04 14.23
C GLU A 497 -20.15 7.24 13.82
N GLU A 498 -19.74 6.66 12.68
CA GLU A 498 -18.37 6.75 12.20
C GLU A 498 -18.20 7.92 11.23
N VAL A 499 -16.97 8.40 11.16
CA VAL A 499 -16.54 9.50 10.28
C VAL A 499 -15.24 9.16 9.56
N GLY A 500 -14.95 9.88 8.51
CA GLY A 500 -13.67 9.80 7.81
C GLY A 500 -13.34 8.38 7.31
N ARG A 501 -12.11 7.94 7.55
CA ARG A 501 -11.63 6.64 7.11
C ARG A 501 -12.43 5.46 7.67
N MET A 502 -12.84 5.53 8.95
CA MET A 502 -13.61 4.43 9.52
C MET A 502 -14.93 4.21 8.79
N GLN A 503 -15.62 5.27 8.41
CA GLN A 503 -16.86 5.17 7.64
C GLN A 503 -16.62 4.49 6.26
N LEU A 504 -15.48 4.78 5.60
CA LEU A 504 -15.08 4.05 4.37
C LEU A 504 -14.88 2.56 4.63
N ASN A 505 -14.15 2.19 5.69
CA ASN A 505 -13.94 0.77 6.04
C ASN A 505 -15.25 0.01 6.26
N PHE A 506 -16.25 0.66 6.88
CA PHE A 506 -17.58 0.10 7.02
C PHE A 506 -18.28 -0.10 5.68
N GLY A 507 -18.20 0.90 4.79
CA GLY A 507 -18.71 0.82 3.43
C GLY A 507 -18.08 -0.30 2.61
N ASP A 508 -16.76 -0.44 2.68
CA ASP A 508 -16.01 -1.51 2.00
C ASP A 508 -16.45 -2.91 2.49
N VAL A 509 -16.62 -3.08 3.80
CA VAL A 509 -17.11 -4.33 4.37
C VAL A 509 -18.55 -4.64 3.93
N LEU A 510 -19.41 -3.64 3.92
CA LEU A 510 -20.79 -3.80 3.46
C LEU A 510 -20.85 -4.11 1.97
N PHE A 511 -19.98 -3.51 1.15
CA PHE A 511 -19.82 -3.88 -0.26
C PHE A 511 -19.37 -5.34 -0.40
N ASP A 512 -18.34 -5.76 0.35
CA ASP A 512 -17.84 -7.14 0.31
C ASP A 512 -18.88 -8.19 0.72
N LEU A 513 -19.88 -7.81 1.50
CA LEU A 513 -20.96 -8.68 1.91
C LEU A 513 -22.14 -8.68 0.92
N THR A 514 -22.43 -7.56 0.27
CA THR A 514 -23.69 -7.33 -0.44
C THR A 514 -23.52 -6.98 -1.92
N GLY A 515 -22.34 -6.51 -2.35
CA GLY A 515 -22.09 -6.01 -3.69
C GLY A 515 -22.75 -4.65 -3.99
N GLN A 516 -23.32 -3.96 -2.98
CA GLN A 516 -24.00 -2.71 -3.20
C GLN A 516 -23.00 -1.53 -3.14
N PRO A 517 -22.96 -0.65 -4.16
CA PRO A 517 -21.96 0.41 -4.30
C PRO A 517 -22.35 1.69 -3.56
N PHE A 518 -22.73 1.61 -2.29
CA PHE A 518 -23.18 2.80 -1.54
C PHE A 518 -22.05 3.51 -0.78
N GLY A 519 -20.84 2.92 -0.74
CA GLY A 519 -19.67 3.52 -0.10
C GLY A 519 -19.92 3.97 1.32
N ARG A 520 -19.49 5.18 1.66
CA ARG A 520 -19.63 5.74 3.01
C ARG A 520 -21.02 6.34 3.31
N ARG A 521 -22.00 6.26 2.42
CA ARG A 521 -23.33 6.83 2.60
C ARG A 521 -24.18 6.00 3.58
N ALA A 522 -23.95 6.18 4.88
CA ALA A 522 -24.57 5.40 5.95
C ALA A 522 -26.11 5.40 5.89
N GLU A 523 -26.73 6.55 5.58
CA GLU A 523 -28.18 6.66 5.43
C GLU A 523 -28.71 5.84 4.25
N THR A 524 -27.97 5.76 3.16
CA THR A 524 -28.33 4.94 2.00
C THR A 524 -28.29 3.46 2.35
N TRP A 525 -27.26 3.03 3.09
CA TRP A 525 -27.18 1.67 3.63
C TRP A 525 -28.34 1.34 4.54
N ALA A 526 -28.69 2.23 5.46
CA ALA A 526 -29.81 2.04 6.41
C ALA A 526 -31.14 1.93 5.67
N ARG A 527 -31.39 2.77 4.68
CA ARG A 527 -32.61 2.76 3.85
C ARG A 527 -32.68 1.46 3.05
N TRP A 528 -31.62 1.10 2.34
CA TRP A 528 -31.57 -0.13 1.55
C TRP A 528 -31.79 -1.37 2.43
N LEU A 529 -31.13 -1.47 3.59
CA LEU A 529 -31.29 -2.62 4.48
C LEU A 529 -32.72 -2.76 4.99
N LYS A 530 -33.37 -1.64 5.30
CA LYS A 530 -34.79 -1.60 5.68
C LYS A 530 -35.69 -2.08 4.56
N ASP A 531 -35.44 -1.65 3.31
CA ASP A 531 -36.21 -2.05 2.14
C ASP A 531 -36.06 -3.54 1.83
N GLN A 532 -34.92 -4.14 2.18
CA GLN A 532 -34.65 -5.59 2.09
C GLN A 532 -35.24 -6.39 3.29
N GLY A 533 -36.00 -5.77 4.16
CA GLY A 533 -36.56 -6.46 5.36
C GLY A 533 -35.50 -6.82 6.40
N GLY A 534 -34.36 -6.17 6.40
CA GLY A 534 -33.29 -6.34 7.39
C GLY A 534 -32.38 -7.56 7.21
N LYS A 535 -32.66 -8.44 6.25
CA LYS A 535 -31.87 -9.66 5.97
C LYS A 535 -31.76 -9.94 4.48
N PRO A 536 -31.03 -9.12 3.72
CA PRO A 536 -30.84 -9.35 2.29
C PRO A 536 -30.02 -10.62 2.06
N GLN A 537 -30.11 -11.15 0.85
CA GLN A 537 -29.23 -12.22 0.42
C GLN A 537 -27.82 -11.65 0.24
N LEU A 538 -26.83 -12.29 0.87
CA LEU A 538 -25.43 -11.93 0.69
C LEU A 538 -24.91 -12.47 -0.65
N MET A 539 -24.08 -11.69 -1.32
CA MET A 539 -23.34 -12.13 -2.50
C MET A 539 -22.23 -13.11 -2.13
N SER A 540 -21.93 -14.05 -3.01
CA SER A 540 -20.73 -14.88 -2.88
C SER A 540 -19.47 -14.03 -3.15
N GLN A 541 -18.31 -14.45 -2.64
CA GLN A 541 -17.04 -13.76 -2.88
C GLN A 541 -16.73 -13.62 -4.38
N ALA A 542 -16.98 -14.69 -5.15
CA ALA A 542 -16.74 -14.69 -6.59
C ALA A 542 -17.63 -13.70 -7.37
N GLU A 543 -18.82 -13.42 -6.88
CA GLU A 543 -19.70 -12.38 -7.47
C GLU A 543 -19.22 -11.00 -7.12
N VAL A 544 -18.82 -10.77 -5.87
CA VAL A 544 -18.24 -9.48 -5.43
C VAL A 544 -16.95 -9.18 -6.18
N ASP A 545 -16.08 -10.15 -6.38
CA ASP A 545 -14.81 -9.96 -7.08
C ASP A 545 -14.98 -9.47 -8.53
N LYS A 546 -16.09 -9.80 -9.18
CA LYS A 546 -16.42 -9.27 -10.51
C LYS A 546 -16.81 -7.80 -10.50
N LEU A 547 -17.27 -7.29 -9.36
CA LEU A 547 -17.68 -5.90 -9.19
C LEU A 547 -16.54 -5.02 -8.65
N ARG A 548 -15.39 -5.61 -8.27
CA ARG A 548 -14.31 -4.88 -7.60
C ARG A 548 -13.71 -3.75 -8.45
N ALA A 549 -13.63 -3.90 -9.75
CA ALA A 549 -13.08 -2.86 -10.61
C ALA A 549 -13.97 -1.60 -10.57
N ALA A 550 -15.27 -1.78 -10.79
CA ALA A 550 -16.24 -0.69 -10.71
C ALA A 550 -16.30 -0.06 -9.30
N GLU A 551 -16.17 -0.90 -8.26
CA GLU A 551 -16.13 -0.41 -6.88
C GLU A 551 -14.87 0.40 -6.56
N ALA A 552 -13.73 0.01 -7.10
CA ALA A 552 -12.49 0.76 -6.92
C ALA A 552 -12.62 2.19 -7.49
N ASP A 553 -13.24 2.33 -8.65
CA ASP A 553 -13.49 3.64 -9.27
C ASP A 553 -14.47 4.47 -8.43
N ARG A 554 -15.57 3.87 -7.97
CA ARG A 554 -16.52 4.53 -7.08
C ARG A 554 -15.86 4.96 -5.76
N ARG A 555 -15.00 4.11 -5.18
CA ARG A 555 -14.29 4.44 -3.94
C ARG A 555 -13.42 5.68 -4.10
N LEU A 556 -12.73 5.81 -5.23
CA LEU A 556 -11.93 7.00 -5.53
C LEU A 556 -12.79 8.27 -5.56
N LYS A 557 -14.03 8.19 -6.03
CA LYS A 557 -15.00 9.31 -5.99
C LYS A 557 -15.41 9.64 -4.54
N ASP A 558 -15.74 8.64 -3.75
CA ASP A 558 -16.14 8.85 -2.35
C ASP A 558 -15.04 9.52 -1.52
N ILE A 559 -13.76 9.21 -1.79
CA ILE A 559 -12.65 9.84 -1.08
C ILE A 559 -12.34 11.26 -1.58
N SER A 560 -12.84 11.67 -2.76
CA SER A 560 -12.58 13.00 -3.31
C SER A 560 -13.32 14.13 -2.60
N THR A 561 -14.33 13.80 -1.79
CA THR A 561 -15.13 14.79 -1.07
C THR A 561 -15.13 14.50 0.43
N THR A 562 -15.13 15.54 1.24
CA THR A 562 -15.34 15.43 2.69
C THR A 562 -16.83 15.20 3.01
N ASP A 563 -17.15 14.80 4.25
CA ASP A 563 -18.54 14.60 4.71
C ASP A 563 -19.43 15.85 4.58
N ASN A 564 -18.81 17.03 4.44
CA ASN A 564 -19.49 18.31 4.24
C ASN A 564 -19.59 18.71 2.75
N GLY A 565 -19.30 17.83 1.80
CA GLY A 565 -19.35 18.10 0.37
C GLY A 565 -18.25 19.04 -0.14
N ARG A 566 -17.18 19.27 0.63
CA ARG A 566 -16.00 20.01 0.20
C ARG A 566 -14.98 19.04 -0.36
N GLU A 567 -14.11 19.50 -1.26
CA GLU A 567 -12.98 18.67 -1.70
C GLU A 567 -12.12 18.28 -0.51
N ALA A 568 -11.74 17.00 -0.44
CA ALA A 568 -10.83 16.51 0.58
C ALA A 568 -9.47 17.20 0.42
N PRO A 569 -8.81 17.60 1.52
CA PRO A 569 -7.46 18.16 1.42
C PRO A 569 -6.51 17.14 0.82
N LEU A 570 -5.50 17.63 0.09
CA LEU A 570 -4.53 16.81 -0.61
C LEU A 570 -3.16 16.94 0.04
N PHE A 571 -2.41 15.85 0.08
CA PHE A 571 -0.99 15.84 0.36
C PHE A 571 -0.27 15.14 -0.79
N PHE A 572 0.45 15.88 -1.60
CA PHE A 572 1.05 15.40 -2.86
C PHE A 572 0.07 14.67 -3.80
N GLY A 573 -1.17 15.12 -3.85
CA GLY A 573 -2.20 14.52 -4.69
C GLY A 573 -2.94 13.34 -4.04
N ILE A 574 -2.50 12.86 -2.87
CA ILE A 574 -3.22 11.85 -2.10
C ILE A 574 -4.26 12.56 -1.23
N GLN A 575 -5.50 12.11 -1.32
CA GLN A 575 -6.60 12.71 -0.57
C GLN A 575 -6.54 12.33 0.91
N ILE A 576 -6.75 13.32 1.77
CA ILE A 576 -6.79 13.14 3.23
C ILE A 576 -8.25 12.93 3.64
N VAL A 577 -8.62 11.68 3.83
CA VAL A 577 -9.99 11.30 4.24
C VAL A 577 -10.08 11.07 5.74
N SER A 578 -8.95 10.71 6.36
CA SER A 578 -8.88 10.44 7.78
C SER A 578 -9.03 11.71 8.63
N GLU A 579 -9.66 11.56 9.79
CA GLU A 579 -9.70 12.57 10.85
C GLU A 579 -8.65 12.31 11.96
N ARG A 580 -7.69 11.36 11.73
CA ARG A 580 -6.66 10.95 12.68
C ARG A 580 -5.32 10.74 11.99
N VAL A 581 -4.68 11.84 11.62
CA VAL A 581 -3.59 11.88 10.66
C VAL A 581 -2.25 12.13 11.32
N LEU A 582 -1.23 11.36 10.92
CA LEU A 582 0.16 11.64 11.26
C LEU A 582 0.98 11.89 9.99
N PHE A 583 1.63 13.04 9.93
CA PHE A 583 2.56 13.36 8.85
C PHE A 583 3.99 13.04 9.29
N ILE A 584 4.64 12.11 8.62
CA ILE A 584 6.06 11.76 8.84
C ILE A 584 6.86 12.37 7.69
N ILE A 585 7.79 13.28 8.01
CA ILE A 585 8.50 14.08 7.03
C ILE A 585 10.01 13.88 7.18
N ASP A 586 10.64 13.43 6.12
CA ASP A 586 12.10 13.37 6.02
C ASP A 586 12.68 14.78 6.03
N VAL A 587 13.60 15.02 6.95
CA VAL A 587 14.39 16.26 7.03
C VAL A 587 15.89 15.94 6.94
N SER A 588 16.26 14.83 6.29
CA SER A 588 17.65 14.45 6.05
C SER A 588 18.37 15.42 5.11
N GLY A 589 19.69 15.33 5.05
CA GLY A 589 20.50 16.27 4.27
C GLY A 589 20.20 16.29 2.77
N SER A 590 19.72 15.20 2.20
CA SER A 590 19.31 15.10 0.79
C SER A 590 18.09 15.95 0.44
N MET A 591 17.23 16.25 1.42
CA MET A 591 16.08 17.13 1.25
C MET A 591 16.47 18.59 0.89
N ALA A 592 17.73 18.98 1.08
CA ALA A 592 18.25 20.27 0.60
C ALA A 592 18.51 20.29 -0.91
N GLU A 593 18.46 19.14 -1.60
CA GLU A 593 18.68 19.09 -3.03
C GLU A 593 17.51 19.71 -3.81
N PRO A 594 17.79 20.36 -4.96
CA PRO A 594 16.73 20.94 -5.79
C PRO A 594 15.88 19.86 -6.46
N LEU A 595 14.56 20.09 -6.51
CA LEU A 595 13.62 19.29 -7.29
C LEU A 595 13.56 19.84 -8.72
N ARG A 596 13.86 19.02 -9.71
CA ARG A 596 14.09 19.45 -11.10
C ARG A 596 12.91 20.12 -11.80
N ALA A 597 11.69 19.89 -11.33
CA ALA A 597 10.45 20.31 -12.01
C ALA A 597 9.74 21.53 -11.37
N LYS A 598 10.19 22.03 -10.22
CA LYS A 598 9.50 23.12 -9.50
C LYS A 598 10.43 24.30 -9.26
N THR A 599 9.93 25.52 -9.42
CA THR A 599 10.64 26.77 -9.11
C THR A 599 9.87 27.55 -8.05
N VAL A 600 10.60 28.12 -7.10
CA VAL A 600 10.10 29.13 -6.16
C VAL A 600 10.91 30.39 -6.38
N SER A 601 10.27 31.50 -6.72
CA SER A 601 10.94 32.80 -6.96
C SER A 601 12.10 32.72 -7.96
N ASP A 602 11.89 32.12 -9.14
CA ASP A 602 12.88 31.96 -10.22
C ASP A 602 14.12 31.09 -9.88
N LYS A 603 14.12 30.41 -8.73
CA LYS A 603 15.13 29.40 -8.36
C LYS A 603 14.52 28.01 -8.30
N PRO A 604 15.28 26.94 -8.60
CA PRO A 604 14.82 25.59 -8.34
C PRO A 604 14.46 25.44 -6.85
N ALA A 605 13.24 25.01 -6.56
CA ALA A 605 12.81 24.70 -5.20
C ALA A 605 13.53 23.45 -4.68
N THR A 606 13.96 23.45 -3.42
CA THR A 606 14.47 22.25 -2.77
C THR A 606 13.33 21.27 -2.46
N ARG A 607 13.65 19.99 -2.30
CA ARG A 607 12.67 18.96 -1.86
C ARG A 607 12.01 19.40 -0.55
N MET A 608 12.77 19.96 0.40
CA MET A 608 12.27 20.48 1.67
C MET A 608 11.28 21.63 1.50
N GLU A 609 11.55 22.60 0.62
CA GLU A 609 10.63 23.73 0.36
C GLU A 609 9.31 23.24 -0.23
N VAL A 610 9.36 22.25 -1.13
CA VAL A 610 8.17 21.63 -1.70
C VAL A 610 7.40 20.86 -0.62
N ALA A 611 8.07 20.04 0.18
CA ALA A 611 7.47 19.29 1.27
C ALA A 611 6.76 20.19 2.29
N LYS A 612 7.42 21.27 2.71
CA LYS A 612 6.85 22.27 3.62
C LYS A 612 5.60 22.94 3.04
N LYS A 613 5.62 23.26 1.73
CA LYS A 613 4.46 23.88 1.08
C LYS A 613 3.28 22.95 1.04
N GLU A 614 3.47 21.74 0.53
CA GLU A 614 2.38 20.73 0.44
C GLU A 614 1.81 20.40 1.82
N LEU A 615 2.69 20.30 2.84
CA LEU A 615 2.23 20.04 4.22
C LEU A 615 1.44 21.21 4.83
N ARG A 616 1.83 22.46 4.56
CA ARG A 616 1.04 23.64 4.96
C ARG A 616 -0.35 23.62 4.33
N ASP A 617 -0.39 23.34 3.02
CA ASP A 617 -1.64 23.29 2.27
C ASP A 617 -2.54 22.15 2.80
N ALA A 618 -1.96 20.97 3.07
CA ALA A 618 -2.66 19.83 3.64
C ALA A 618 -3.23 20.13 5.04
N ILE A 619 -2.40 20.68 5.96
CA ILE A 619 -2.84 21.04 7.32
C ILE A 619 -3.91 22.12 7.27
N GLY A 620 -3.76 23.12 6.38
CA GLY A 620 -4.75 24.18 6.18
C GLY A 620 -6.10 23.67 5.75
N GLY A 621 -6.14 22.56 5.01
CA GLY A 621 -7.35 21.93 4.51
C GLY A 621 -7.99 20.90 5.44
N LEU A 622 -7.34 20.46 6.53
CA LEU A 622 -7.91 19.48 7.46
C LEU A 622 -9.27 19.98 8.00
N PRO A 623 -10.25 19.09 8.22
CA PRO A 623 -11.51 19.44 8.91
C PRO A 623 -11.25 19.95 10.31
N ASP A 624 -12.11 20.85 10.81
CA ASP A 624 -12.06 21.29 12.22
C ASP A 624 -12.31 20.10 13.15
N GLY A 625 -11.43 19.94 14.13
CA GLY A 625 -11.48 18.85 15.09
C GLY A 625 -10.76 17.57 14.64
N ALA A 626 -10.30 17.48 13.39
CA ALA A 626 -9.44 16.37 12.97
C ALA A 626 -8.17 16.34 13.83
N ILE A 627 -7.79 15.17 14.30
CA ILE A 627 -6.59 14.98 15.12
C ILE A 627 -5.38 14.86 14.20
N PHE A 628 -4.35 15.67 14.41
CA PHE A 628 -3.13 15.57 13.60
C PHE A 628 -1.87 15.84 14.40
N ASN A 629 -0.75 15.29 13.93
CA ASN A 629 0.59 15.60 14.41
C ASN A 629 1.59 15.55 13.25
N ILE A 630 2.80 16.05 13.50
CA ILE A 630 3.90 16.06 12.52
C ILE A 630 5.14 15.46 13.19
N VAL A 631 5.77 14.52 12.50
CA VAL A 631 7.00 13.84 12.95
C VAL A 631 8.09 14.02 11.91
N PRO A 632 8.90 15.08 11.99
CA PRO A 632 10.12 15.14 11.19
C PRO A 632 11.13 14.09 11.68
N PHE A 633 11.85 13.53 10.75
CA PHE A 633 12.90 12.59 11.07
C PHE A 633 14.16 12.80 10.22
N SER A 634 15.31 12.58 10.84
CA SER A 634 16.61 12.49 10.19
C SER A 634 17.49 11.49 10.92
N GLY A 635 18.37 11.89 11.82
CA GLY A 635 19.12 11.00 12.72
C GLY A 635 18.27 10.39 13.83
N SER A 636 17.17 11.03 14.19
CA SER A 636 16.14 10.59 15.12
C SER A 636 14.79 11.18 14.72
N ALA A 637 13.72 10.59 15.21
CA ALA A 637 12.38 11.13 15.06
C ALA A 637 12.02 12.01 16.26
N MET A 638 11.35 13.13 16.01
CA MET A 638 10.79 14.01 17.05
C MET A 638 9.39 14.42 16.61
N SER A 639 8.46 14.55 17.53
CA SER A 639 7.13 15.07 17.21
C SER A 639 7.05 16.58 17.39
N TRP A 640 6.20 17.22 16.58
CA TRP A 640 5.81 18.62 16.78
C TRP A 640 5.10 18.81 18.12
N GLN A 641 4.19 17.90 18.45
CA GLN A 641 3.49 17.89 19.73
C GLN A 641 3.87 16.64 20.53
N ASP A 642 4.36 16.85 21.75
CA ASP A 642 4.61 15.76 22.69
C ASP A 642 3.30 15.20 23.23
N GLY A 643 3.15 13.88 23.23
CA GLY A 643 1.99 13.21 23.83
C GLY A 643 0.84 12.89 22.87
N GLY A 644 1.05 12.99 21.57
CA GLY A 644 0.09 12.56 20.56
C GLY A 644 -0.48 13.69 19.70
N GLY A 645 -1.53 13.39 18.92
CA GLY A 645 -2.15 14.34 18.02
C GLY A 645 -3.02 15.40 18.73
N VAL A 646 -3.13 16.57 18.12
CA VAL A 646 -3.98 17.68 18.59
C VAL A 646 -5.13 17.95 17.63
N PRO A 647 -6.28 18.45 18.12
CA PRO A 647 -7.38 18.83 17.23
C PRO A 647 -6.99 19.99 16.30
N ALA A 648 -7.34 19.88 15.03
CA ALA A 648 -7.18 20.94 14.05
C ALA A 648 -8.14 22.10 14.39
N SER A 649 -7.58 23.26 14.71
CA SER A 649 -8.25 24.53 14.93
C SER A 649 -7.48 25.64 14.19
N GLU A 650 -8.03 26.82 14.10
CA GLU A 650 -7.30 27.96 13.49
C GLU A 650 -5.94 28.19 14.19
N GLU A 651 -5.91 28.11 15.53
CA GLU A 651 -4.71 28.29 16.36
C GLU A 651 -3.70 27.16 16.10
N THR A 652 -4.08 25.89 16.19
CA THR A 652 -3.15 24.77 16.05
C THR A 652 -2.62 24.63 14.62
N ARG A 653 -3.43 24.96 13.59
CA ARG A 653 -2.94 25.03 12.21
C ARG A 653 -1.90 26.15 12.02
N ALA A 654 -2.15 27.34 12.60
CA ALA A 654 -1.20 28.45 12.54
C ALA A 654 0.12 28.08 13.24
N ASP A 655 0.05 27.53 14.45
CA ASP A 655 1.23 27.08 15.21
C ASP A 655 2.03 26.01 14.44
N ALA A 656 1.37 25.05 13.82
CA ALA A 656 2.01 24.02 13.01
C ALA A 656 2.70 24.63 11.78
N GLN A 657 2.03 25.57 11.09
CA GLN A 657 2.57 26.24 9.92
C GLN A 657 3.78 27.11 10.27
N ASP A 658 3.75 27.81 11.40
CA ASP A 658 4.89 28.60 11.89
C ASP A 658 6.06 27.69 12.26
N TRP A 659 5.76 26.60 12.97
CA TRP A 659 6.79 25.63 13.36
C TRP A 659 7.46 24.95 12.15
N LEU A 660 6.73 24.65 11.08
CA LEU A 660 7.28 24.09 9.85
C LEU A 660 8.37 24.99 9.23
N THR A 661 8.34 26.31 9.46
CA THR A 661 9.36 27.23 8.96
C THR A 661 10.74 26.94 9.56
N LEU A 662 10.77 26.40 10.78
CA LEU A 662 11.99 26.13 11.56
C LEU A 662 12.69 24.82 11.15
N LEU A 663 12.04 23.95 10.37
CA LEU A 663 12.63 22.70 9.94
C LEU A 663 13.73 22.97 8.90
N ASP A 664 14.91 22.39 9.11
CA ASP A 664 16.04 22.46 8.19
C ASP A 664 16.52 21.04 7.82
N ALA A 665 16.94 20.90 6.56
CA ALA A 665 17.43 19.63 6.04
C ALA A 665 18.85 19.34 6.57
N SER A 666 18.99 18.24 7.36
CA SER A 666 20.30 17.81 7.88
C SER A 666 20.27 16.37 8.39
N GLY A 667 21.45 15.75 8.44
CA GLY A 667 21.61 14.40 9.00
C GLY A 667 21.33 13.26 8.03
N GLY A 668 21.19 12.04 8.55
CA GLY A 668 20.89 10.83 7.80
C GLY A 668 19.39 10.52 7.80
N THR A 669 18.99 9.34 7.26
CA THR A 669 17.60 8.91 7.08
C THR A 669 17.29 7.74 8.01
N ASN A 670 16.69 8.01 9.18
CA ASN A 670 16.27 7.01 10.15
C ASN A 670 14.76 6.73 10.04
N LEU A 671 14.38 6.11 8.95
CA LEU A 671 12.98 5.81 8.62
C LEU A 671 12.33 4.88 9.66
N TYR A 672 13.08 3.89 10.17
CA TYR A 672 12.53 2.89 11.07
C TYR A 672 12.06 3.48 12.41
N ASP A 673 12.87 4.34 13.04
CA ASP A 673 12.50 4.97 14.30
C ASP A 673 11.26 5.87 14.14
N ALA A 674 11.14 6.56 13.01
CA ALA A 674 9.97 7.38 12.72
C ALA A 674 8.69 6.56 12.59
N LEU A 675 8.77 5.41 11.91
CA LEU A 675 7.65 4.47 11.78
C LEU A 675 7.29 3.81 13.12
N GLN A 676 8.29 3.45 13.94
CA GLN A 676 8.04 2.94 15.30
C GLN A 676 7.27 3.98 16.14
N TYR A 677 7.75 5.22 16.14
CA TYR A 677 7.10 6.31 16.85
C TYR A 677 5.63 6.47 16.41
N ALA A 678 5.39 6.45 15.12
CA ALA A 678 4.04 6.59 14.55
C ALA A 678 3.11 5.43 14.92
N LEU A 679 3.63 4.20 14.92
CA LEU A 679 2.85 3.02 15.30
C LEU A 679 2.56 2.94 16.81
N ASP A 680 3.29 3.64 17.64
CA ASP A 680 3.04 3.70 19.09
C ASP A 680 1.96 4.73 19.47
N ASP A 681 1.60 5.66 18.56
CA ASP A 681 0.55 6.65 18.81
C ASP A 681 -0.86 6.00 18.70
N PRO A 682 -1.64 5.94 19.80
CA PRO A 682 -2.93 5.24 19.82
C PRO A 682 -4.01 5.95 19.00
N ASP A 683 -3.89 7.25 18.76
CA ASP A 683 -4.91 8.05 18.10
C ASP A 683 -4.79 8.02 16.57
N VAL A 684 -3.63 7.66 16.04
CA VAL A 684 -3.36 7.64 14.59
C VAL A 684 -3.98 6.43 13.92
N ASP A 685 -4.76 6.66 12.88
CA ASP A 685 -5.27 5.62 11.99
C ASP A 685 -4.68 5.69 10.56
N THR A 686 -4.15 6.85 10.18
CA THR A 686 -3.56 7.08 8.85
C THR A 686 -2.25 7.85 8.97
N ILE A 687 -1.22 7.34 8.29
CA ILE A 687 0.10 7.95 8.20
C ILE A 687 0.34 8.43 6.76
N TYR A 688 0.83 9.66 6.64
CA TYR A 688 1.39 10.19 5.39
C TYR A 688 2.91 10.31 5.57
N LEU A 689 3.65 9.42 4.91
CA LEU A 689 5.10 9.29 5.03
C LEU A 689 5.79 9.85 3.79
N LEU A 690 6.63 10.86 3.96
CA LEU A 690 7.43 11.44 2.89
C LEU A 690 8.92 11.20 3.15
N SER A 691 9.63 10.67 2.15
CA SER A 691 11.09 10.54 2.17
C SER A 691 11.68 10.68 0.77
N ASP A 692 12.94 11.09 0.69
CA ASP A 692 13.70 11.26 -0.56
C ASP A 692 14.90 10.30 -0.68
N GLY A 693 15.11 9.43 0.31
CA GLY A 693 16.28 8.56 0.39
C GLY A 693 16.04 7.22 1.05
N GLU A 694 16.89 6.26 0.68
CA GLU A 694 16.94 4.97 1.35
C GLU A 694 17.32 5.12 2.83
N PRO A 695 16.80 4.27 3.73
CA PRO A 695 17.21 4.26 5.12
C PRO A 695 18.73 4.11 5.24
N SER A 696 19.37 5.02 5.97
CA SER A 696 20.83 5.08 6.06
C SER A 696 21.38 4.90 7.48
N ILE A 697 20.56 5.14 8.49
CA ILE A 697 20.89 5.01 9.92
C ILE A 697 19.64 4.52 10.69
N GLY A 698 19.83 4.10 11.92
CA GLY A 698 18.81 3.58 12.83
C GLY A 698 19.02 2.12 13.18
N ASP A 699 18.11 1.56 13.98
CA ASP A 699 18.17 0.16 14.43
C ASP A 699 17.97 -0.83 13.27
N LEU A 700 17.14 -0.47 12.29
CA LEU A 700 16.97 -1.20 11.04
C LEU A 700 17.13 -0.24 9.86
N ILE A 701 18.01 -0.62 8.92
CA ILE A 701 18.26 0.12 7.67
C ILE A 701 17.95 -0.73 6.43
N ASP A 702 17.78 -2.04 6.59
CA ASP A 702 17.40 -2.92 5.49
C ASP A 702 15.91 -2.71 5.16
N PRO A 703 15.56 -2.34 3.93
CA PRO A 703 14.18 -2.07 3.53
C PRO A 703 13.21 -3.24 3.79
N GLN A 704 13.65 -4.49 3.55
CA GLN A 704 12.82 -5.67 3.77
C GLN A 704 12.57 -5.92 5.26
N LEU A 705 13.58 -5.70 6.11
CA LEU A 705 13.42 -5.83 7.56
C LEU A 705 12.46 -4.78 8.12
N ILE A 706 12.55 -3.55 7.61
CA ILE A 706 11.62 -2.47 7.98
C ILE A 706 10.20 -2.87 7.60
N ARG A 707 9.98 -3.29 6.34
CA ARG A 707 8.68 -3.76 5.86
C ARG A 707 8.06 -4.78 6.83
N ASP A 708 8.81 -5.82 7.14
CA ASP A 708 8.27 -6.97 7.87
C ASP A 708 8.02 -6.68 9.35
N ASP A 709 8.89 -5.89 9.99
CA ASP A 709 8.65 -5.48 11.38
C ASP A 709 7.45 -4.52 11.47
N ILE A 710 7.33 -3.59 10.54
CA ILE A 710 6.19 -2.67 10.47
C ILE A 710 4.89 -3.43 10.17
N ALA A 711 4.89 -4.37 9.23
CA ALA A 711 3.73 -5.21 8.93
C ALA A 711 3.27 -6.01 10.16
N GLU A 712 4.20 -6.64 10.89
CA GLU A 712 3.88 -7.37 12.13
C GLU A 712 3.33 -6.46 13.22
N ARG A 713 3.91 -5.28 13.45
CA ARG A 713 3.41 -4.29 14.41
C ARG A 713 2.03 -3.74 14.02
N ASN A 714 1.82 -3.52 12.74
CA ASN A 714 0.56 -2.98 12.22
C ASN A 714 -0.57 -4.03 12.11
N LYS A 715 -0.26 -5.33 12.14
CA LYS A 715 -1.18 -6.45 11.99
C LYS A 715 -2.48 -6.31 12.82
N ASN A 716 -2.34 -5.93 14.08
CA ASN A 716 -3.45 -5.77 15.03
C ASN A 716 -3.86 -4.30 15.24
N ARG A 717 -3.23 -3.36 14.51
CA ARG A 717 -3.56 -1.94 14.52
C ARG A 717 -4.42 -1.56 13.33
N GLY A 718 -3.98 -1.91 12.13
CA GLY A 718 -4.67 -1.61 10.87
C GLY A 718 -4.53 -0.14 10.46
N ILE A 719 -3.40 0.50 10.81
CA ILE A 719 -3.03 1.85 10.35
C ILE A 719 -2.76 1.78 8.84
N GLU A 720 -3.29 2.73 8.09
CA GLU A 720 -3.04 2.89 6.66
C GLU A 720 -1.85 3.83 6.46
N ILE A 721 -0.89 3.43 5.64
CA ILE A 721 0.33 4.20 5.39
C ILE A 721 0.33 4.62 3.92
N HIS A 722 0.06 5.90 3.67
CA HIS A 722 0.31 6.52 2.38
C HIS A 722 1.75 6.99 2.33
N SER A 723 2.46 6.70 1.27
CA SER A 723 3.87 7.02 1.17
C SER A 723 4.20 7.82 -0.09
N ILE A 724 5.04 8.81 0.09
CA ILE A 724 5.47 9.76 -0.95
C ILE A 724 7.00 9.69 -1.07
N ALA A 725 7.47 9.28 -2.25
CA ALA A 725 8.88 9.35 -2.61
C ALA A 725 9.15 10.65 -3.37
N ILE A 726 10.04 11.51 -2.86
CA ILE A 726 10.37 12.78 -3.52
C ILE A 726 11.76 12.71 -4.14
N GLY A 727 11.83 12.86 -5.46
CA GLY A 727 13.09 12.86 -6.22
C GLY A 727 13.45 11.52 -6.86
N THR A 728 13.30 10.39 -6.17
CA THR A 728 13.52 9.03 -6.70
C THR A 728 12.56 8.05 -6.05
N GLY A 729 12.08 7.06 -6.82
CA GLY A 729 11.24 6.01 -6.29
C GLY A 729 11.95 5.15 -5.24
N LEU A 730 11.28 4.83 -4.14
CA LEU A 730 11.80 4.07 -3.02
C LEU A 730 10.95 2.81 -2.78
N GLN A 731 11.55 1.65 -2.98
CA GLN A 731 10.84 0.37 -2.89
C GLN A 731 10.24 0.11 -1.49
N VAL A 732 10.90 0.54 -0.42
CA VAL A 732 10.39 0.38 0.94
C VAL A 732 9.09 1.16 1.15
N LEU A 733 8.98 2.35 0.58
CA LEU A 733 7.78 3.19 0.67
C LEU A 733 6.61 2.57 -0.09
N GLU A 734 6.88 2.03 -1.29
CA GLU A 734 5.90 1.30 -2.08
C GLU A 734 5.34 0.10 -1.29
N TRP A 735 6.22 -0.71 -0.69
CA TRP A 735 5.81 -1.86 0.12
C TRP A 735 5.01 -1.49 1.36
N LEU A 736 5.40 -0.44 2.08
CA LEU A 736 4.67 0.02 3.27
C LEU A 736 3.24 0.46 2.93
N ALA A 737 3.07 1.12 1.78
CA ALA A 737 1.75 1.49 1.28
C ALA A 737 0.93 0.25 0.90
N GLU A 738 1.49 -0.64 0.07
CA GLU A 738 0.81 -1.87 -0.36
C GLU A 738 0.36 -2.75 0.82
N ASP A 739 1.25 -3.00 1.78
CA ASP A 739 0.98 -3.90 2.92
C ASP A 739 -0.08 -3.34 3.87
N SER A 740 -0.21 -2.03 3.96
CA SER A 740 -1.18 -1.35 4.84
C SER A 740 -2.50 -0.98 4.16
N GLY A 741 -2.57 -1.09 2.83
CA GLY A 741 -3.72 -0.67 2.02
C GLY A 741 -3.72 0.81 1.66
N GLY A 742 -2.60 1.51 1.85
CA GLY A 742 -2.42 2.91 1.45
C GLY A 742 -1.99 3.09 -0.01
N SER A 743 -1.69 4.33 -0.38
CA SER A 743 -1.27 4.71 -1.72
C SER A 743 0.21 5.10 -1.74
N TYR A 744 0.92 4.71 -2.77
CA TYR A 744 2.29 5.16 -3.05
C TYR A 744 2.29 6.23 -4.14
N PHE A 745 3.03 7.31 -3.92
CA PHE A 745 3.15 8.42 -4.86
C PHE A 745 4.62 8.82 -5.05
N GLU A 746 5.02 9.07 -6.30
CA GLU A 746 6.37 9.50 -6.64
C GLU A 746 6.37 10.92 -7.20
N VAL A 747 7.16 11.81 -6.61
CA VAL A 747 7.33 13.21 -7.01
C VAL A 747 8.72 13.38 -7.62
N GLN A 748 8.80 13.73 -8.91
CA GLN A 748 10.06 13.95 -9.64
C GLN A 748 10.37 15.43 -9.81
#